data_3aacee4192d2f786fc20f63aa2d71df2
#
_entry.id   3aacee4192d2f786fc20f63aa2d71df2
#
_cell.length_a   1.000
_cell.length_b   1.000
_cell.length_c   1.000
_cell.angle_alpha   90.00
_cell.angle_beta   90.00
_cell.angle_gamma   90.00
#
_symmetry.space_group_name_H-M   'P 1'
#
loop_
_entity.id
_entity.type
_entity.pdbx_description
1 polymer ?
#
loop_
_entity_poly.entity_id
_entity_poly.type
_entity_poly.pdbx_seq_one_letter_code
_entity_poly.pdbx_strand_id
1 'polypeptide(L)'
;SATKPRLVAGNTTYPSFPSCSLHTHMPDSSDASAATPDVAAEPVAGANGAPIDDSLGSPEETPVSGRKKFGWFGGVFTPTLLTILGVIMFLRTGWVVGNAGILGGLLIIGLGFGITICTALAMSSMTTNIRIGAGGAYAVIAQSLGLEVGGSVGIPRYLSQALAVTMYIFGFREGWLYIFPEHPAFLIDVGVFAVLYGIAYVSADFAIRVQYLIMAIIIGSLVSIGLAAGTGSMQYGLGDIQLWGDFMGSPENEFSGSTFWIVFAVFFPATTGIMAGANMSGDLKDPKRAIPLGTMAAIGVALVIYVLLAIWLARSATPEELASNYTVAIEKAFWPPAVLAGLLGATFSSALASIVGAGRILQAMGAHQVVPASDWLEKRSPNGEPRNAMWITGGIIFLSLLVRDLNAIAPLITMFFLVTYAMICAAVLIEQSLDLVSFRPRLRIPRWVSFLGLVGSLFAMFIINPTVSLIAVVVTLGFYAVLARRHLDAPFEDVRSGMFVALAEWAAKKVTDLPTMQERAWKPNLLVPVEEPSELRGSFLIVQNIAYPQGSVKIAGLNPQHETAEHQARLEAELYELTQAFRERGVFASATVLDSGGFAQSLCAGMQALRGAFFRPNTVFLRMPETPEREEDYRQIIREADRERLGTLLYAPHPQAALGQQQTINVWIRDRSPDWRISMQIGNLDLALLIGYKLAQNWDAQLRLITVVDNSDEKANAQDFLDKLVDLGRFSGAETVAVHADFNTYVKDAPRADLHIFGLLPDLDFDFPHRMVQTTDSTCMFVRDSGLESALA
;
A
#
# COMPACT_ATOMS: atom_id res chain seq x y z
N SER A 1 -42.86 -19.07 -26.56
CA SER A 1 -42.37 -19.33 -27.92
C SER A 1 -41.20 -18.40 -28.24
N ALA A 2 -39.99 -18.90 -28.07
CA ALA A 2 -38.81 -18.32 -28.70
C ALA A 2 -37.70 -19.37 -28.64
N THR A 3 -37.35 -19.86 -29.77
CA THR A 3 -36.44 -20.91 -30.14
C THR A 3 -34.97 -20.51 -29.93
N LYS A 4 -34.21 -21.36 -29.25
CA LYS A 4 -32.71 -21.31 -29.21
C LYS A 4 -32.13 -21.88 -30.51
N PRO A 5 -31.07 -21.32 -31.10
CA PRO A 5 -30.31 -22.01 -32.13
C PRO A 5 -29.23 -22.89 -31.53
N ARG A 6 -29.11 -24.12 -32.05
CA ARG A 6 -28.05 -25.10 -31.81
C ARG A 6 -26.74 -24.63 -32.51
N LEU A 7 -25.66 -24.69 -31.77
CA LEU A 7 -24.29 -24.58 -32.29
C LEU A 7 -23.83 -25.94 -32.85
N VAL A 8 -23.49 -25.95 -34.12
CA VAL A 8 -22.87 -27.05 -34.85
C VAL A 8 -21.38 -27.07 -34.54
N ALA A 9 -20.87 -28.22 -34.07
CA ALA A 9 -19.46 -28.49 -33.86
C ALA A 9 -18.75 -28.69 -35.19
N GLY A 10 -17.82 -27.79 -35.53
CA GLY A 10 -16.91 -27.95 -36.66
C GLY A 10 -15.56 -28.44 -36.15
N ASN A 11 -15.18 -29.64 -36.55
CA ASN A 11 -13.84 -30.21 -36.37
C ASN A 11 -12.83 -29.43 -37.21
N THR A 12 -11.86 -28.82 -36.54
CA THR A 12 -10.59 -28.38 -37.17
C THR A 12 -9.40 -29.11 -36.51
N THR A 13 -8.89 -30.07 -37.29
CA THR A 13 -7.65 -30.81 -37.03
C THR A 13 -6.45 -29.88 -37.06
N TYR A 14 -5.67 -29.81 -35.97
CA TYR A 14 -4.33 -29.21 -35.94
C TYR A 14 -3.28 -30.26 -36.32
N PRO A 15 -2.23 -29.89 -37.04
CA PRO A 15 -1.13 -30.82 -37.41
C PRO A 15 -0.20 -31.03 -36.22
N SER A 16 0.12 -32.31 -35.96
CA SER A 16 1.06 -32.81 -34.96
C SER A 16 2.49 -32.49 -35.31
N PHE A 17 3.24 -31.93 -34.33
CA PHE A 17 4.71 -31.83 -34.36
C PHE A 17 5.35 -33.16 -33.94
N PRO A 18 6.48 -33.58 -34.54
CA PRO A 18 7.14 -34.85 -34.25
C PRO A 18 7.89 -34.79 -32.93
N SER A 19 7.68 -35.79 -32.09
CA SER A 19 8.40 -36.06 -30.85
C SER A 19 9.81 -36.58 -31.16
N CYS A 20 10.82 -35.85 -30.65
CA CYS A 20 12.22 -36.31 -30.69
C CYS A 20 12.47 -37.15 -29.42
N SER A 21 12.61 -38.47 -29.63
CA SER A 21 12.97 -39.44 -28.59
C SER A 21 14.51 -39.53 -28.52
N LEU A 22 15.08 -39.15 -27.40
CA LEU A 22 16.49 -39.41 -27.05
C LEU A 22 16.53 -40.72 -26.25
N HIS A 23 17.07 -41.76 -26.89
CA HIS A 23 17.49 -43.00 -26.21
C HIS A 23 18.82 -42.72 -25.48
N THR A 24 18.81 -42.88 -24.16
CA THR A 24 20.04 -43.03 -23.35
C THR A 24 20.28 -44.49 -23.07
N HIS A 25 21.34 -45.07 -23.67
CA HIS A 25 21.95 -46.30 -23.25
C HIS A 25 22.77 -46.06 -21.98
N MET A 26 22.52 -46.80 -20.94
CA MET A 26 23.48 -47.07 -19.86
C MET A 26 24.23 -48.38 -20.19
N PRO A 27 25.52 -48.44 -19.86
CA PRO A 27 26.13 -49.72 -19.56
C PRO A 27 26.49 -49.82 -18.08
N ASP A 28 26.11 -50.93 -17.47
CA ASP A 28 26.65 -51.46 -16.21
C ASP A 28 28.15 -51.80 -16.34
N SER A 29 28.92 -51.42 -15.35
CA SER A 29 30.03 -52.29 -14.88
C SER A 29 30.51 -51.88 -13.50
N SER A 30 30.58 -52.88 -12.69
CA SER A 30 31.15 -52.99 -11.36
C SER A 30 32.66 -52.83 -11.28
N ASP A 31 33.14 -52.52 -10.06
CA ASP A 31 34.47 -52.67 -9.47
C ASP A 31 35.59 -51.71 -9.87
N ALA A 32 35.98 -50.86 -8.91
CA ALA A 32 37.28 -50.92 -8.25
C ALA A 32 37.52 -49.74 -7.30
N SER A 33 37.87 -50.10 -6.07
CA SER A 33 38.36 -49.21 -5.02
C SER A 33 39.71 -48.60 -5.39
N ALA A 34 39.91 -47.27 -5.14
CA ALA A 34 41.14 -46.76 -4.52
C ALA A 34 41.13 -45.23 -4.34
N ALA A 35 41.38 -44.84 -3.08
CA ALA A 35 42.11 -43.67 -2.62
C ALA A 35 41.73 -42.26 -3.10
N THR A 36 41.21 -41.51 -2.17
CA THR A 36 41.12 -40.00 -2.12
C THR A 36 42.49 -39.36 -2.19
N PRO A 37 42.59 -38.13 -2.74
CA PRO A 37 42.87 -37.04 -1.83
C PRO A 37 41.87 -35.89 -1.94
N ASP A 38 41.50 -35.30 -0.79
CA ASP A 38 40.78 -34.06 -0.58
C ASP A 38 41.45 -32.91 -1.33
N VAL A 39 40.73 -32.35 -2.29
CA VAL A 39 40.97 -30.98 -2.75
C VAL A 39 39.72 -30.21 -2.47
N ALA A 40 39.80 -29.35 -1.47
CA ALA A 40 38.79 -28.36 -1.14
C ALA A 40 38.54 -27.49 -2.40
N ALA A 41 37.35 -27.62 -2.97
CA ALA A 41 36.86 -26.69 -3.98
C ALA A 41 36.44 -25.40 -3.28
N GLU A 42 37.21 -24.34 -3.48
CA GLU A 42 36.76 -22.99 -3.19
C GLU A 42 35.50 -22.67 -4.01
N PRO A 43 34.47 -22.06 -3.41
CA PRO A 43 33.30 -21.66 -4.17
C PRO A 43 33.66 -20.41 -5.01
N VAL A 44 33.49 -20.52 -6.33
CA VAL A 44 33.53 -19.41 -7.27
C VAL A 44 32.47 -18.41 -6.84
N ALA A 45 32.89 -17.22 -6.42
CA ALA A 45 32.01 -16.10 -6.12
C ALA A 45 31.36 -15.61 -7.43
N GLY A 46 30.09 -15.95 -7.63
CA GLY A 46 29.25 -15.30 -8.61
C GLY A 46 28.87 -13.92 -8.09
N ALA A 47 29.00 -12.91 -8.93
CA ALA A 47 28.63 -11.54 -8.64
C ALA A 47 27.15 -11.45 -8.17
N ASN A 48 26.92 -10.72 -7.09
CA ASN A 48 25.63 -10.43 -6.46
C ASN A 48 24.93 -11.57 -5.68
N GLY A 49 25.69 -12.34 -4.96
CA GLY A 49 25.18 -13.25 -3.95
C GLY A 49 25.96 -13.08 -2.64
N ALA A 50 25.72 -12.00 -1.91
CA ALA A 50 25.95 -12.07 -0.47
C ALA A 50 25.08 -13.22 0.06
N PRO A 51 25.61 -14.11 0.92
CA PRO A 51 24.77 -15.12 1.56
C PRO A 51 23.61 -14.37 2.21
N ILE A 52 22.38 -14.78 1.88
CA ILE A 52 21.19 -14.27 2.57
C ILE A 52 21.39 -14.67 4.02
N ASP A 53 21.85 -13.73 4.82
CA ASP A 53 21.91 -13.87 6.24
C ASP A 53 20.46 -13.96 6.71
N ASP A 54 20.05 -15.18 7.14
CA ASP A 54 18.71 -15.44 7.69
C ASP A 54 18.42 -14.59 8.93
N SER A 55 19.36 -13.72 9.35
CA SER A 55 19.24 -12.77 10.45
C SER A 55 18.71 -11.37 10.06
N LEU A 56 18.51 -11.07 8.75
CA LEU A 56 17.99 -9.77 8.27
C LEU A 56 16.45 -9.69 8.31
N GLY A 57 15.83 -10.31 9.28
CA GLY A 57 14.39 -10.27 9.53
C GLY A 57 14.04 -9.90 10.96
N SER A 58 14.14 -8.67 11.35
CA SER A 58 13.99 -8.03 12.67
C SER A 58 15.35 -7.79 13.37
N PRO A 59 15.54 -6.64 14.05
CA PRO A 59 16.67 -6.49 14.95
C PRO A 59 16.66 -7.73 15.86
N GLU A 60 17.71 -8.52 15.84
CA GLU A 60 17.89 -9.63 16.76
C GLU A 60 17.58 -9.12 18.16
N GLU A 61 16.39 -9.50 18.68
CA GLU A 61 16.16 -9.40 20.11
C GLU A 61 17.26 -10.25 20.74
N THR A 62 18.31 -9.61 21.24
CA THR A 62 19.32 -10.29 22.07
C THR A 62 18.55 -11.18 23.01
N PRO A 63 18.72 -12.52 22.96
CA PRO A 63 17.95 -13.43 23.78
C PRO A 63 18.26 -13.09 25.24
N VAL A 64 17.32 -12.43 25.90
CA VAL A 64 17.39 -12.22 27.34
C VAL A 64 17.26 -13.61 27.95
N SER A 65 18.41 -14.19 28.23
CA SER A 65 18.54 -15.51 28.83
C SER A 65 17.72 -15.56 30.11
N GLY A 66 16.64 -16.37 30.11
CA GLY A 66 15.85 -16.68 31.31
C GLY A 66 14.36 -16.38 31.27
N ARG A 67 13.82 -15.72 30.23
CA ARG A 67 12.38 -15.37 30.20
C ARG A 67 11.54 -16.58 29.76
N LYS A 68 10.55 -17.00 30.60
CA LYS A 68 9.55 -17.99 30.22
C LYS A 68 8.57 -17.38 29.23
N LYS A 69 8.61 -17.82 27.98
CA LYS A 69 7.60 -17.46 26.97
C LYS A 69 6.29 -18.18 27.26
N PHE A 70 5.15 -17.50 26.98
CA PHE A 70 3.81 -18.00 27.27
C PHE A 70 3.31 -18.95 26.19
N GLY A 71 2.49 -19.95 26.61
CA GLY A 71 1.73 -20.80 25.70
C GLY A 71 0.43 -20.10 25.22
N TRP A 72 -0.33 -20.79 24.33
CA TRP A 72 -1.58 -20.30 23.78
C TRP A 72 -2.65 -20.02 24.86
N PHE A 73 -2.72 -20.85 25.92
CA PHE A 73 -3.74 -20.73 26.96
C PHE A 73 -3.52 -19.48 27.83
N GLY A 74 -2.34 -19.31 28.42
CA GLY A 74 -2.06 -18.18 29.31
C GLY A 74 -1.74 -16.87 28.58
N GLY A 75 -1.10 -16.95 27.40
CA GLY A 75 -0.68 -15.77 26.66
C GLY A 75 -1.74 -15.21 25.71
N VAL A 76 -2.73 -16.03 25.29
CA VAL A 76 -3.75 -15.57 24.33
C VAL A 76 -5.17 -15.84 24.81
N PHE A 77 -5.51 -17.09 25.11
CA PHE A 77 -6.87 -17.47 25.47
C PHE A 77 -7.37 -16.73 26.70
N THR A 78 -6.61 -16.79 27.81
CA THR A 78 -7.02 -16.18 29.09
C THR A 78 -7.23 -14.66 28.97
N PRO A 79 -6.26 -13.85 28.51
CA PRO A 79 -6.46 -12.41 28.41
C PRO A 79 -7.57 -12.03 27.42
N THR A 80 -7.72 -12.76 26.32
CA THR A 80 -8.78 -12.53 25.33
C THR A 80 -10.15 -12.86 25.92
N LEU A 81 -10.31 -14.02 26.53
CA LEU A 81 -11.59 -14.43 27.14
C LEU A 81 -12.01 -13.44 28.22
N LEU A 82 -11.10 -13.09 29.14
CA LEU A 82 -11.41 -12.19 30.26
C LEU A 82 -11.75 -10.77 29.79
N THR A 83 -11.20 -10.33 28.66
CA THR A 83 -11.54 -9.01 28.08
C THR A 83 -12.92 -9.03 27.42
N ILE A 84 -13.30 -10.13 26.76
CA ILE A 84 -14.63 -10.29 26.16
C ILE A 84 -15.70 -10.46 27.25
N LEU A 85 -15.43 -11.26 28.32
CA LEU A 85 -16.30 -11.41 29.47
C LEU A 85 -16.20 -10.23 30.46
N GLY A 86 -16.21 -9.02 29.94
CA GLY A 86 -16.02 -7.76 30.67
C GLY A 86 -17.31 -7.23 31.31
N VAL A 87 -17.31 -5.94 31.64
CA VAL A 87 -18.39 -5.22 32.31
C VAL A 87 -19.74 -5.33 31.61
N ILE A 88 -19.74 -5.31 30.27
CA ILE A 88 -20.97 -5.34 29.45
C ILE A 88 -21.74 -6.66 29.65
N MET A 89 -21.03 -7.76 29.85
CA MET A 89 -21.66 -9.07 30.10
C MET A 89 -22.57 -9.01 31.33
N PHE A 90 -22.09 -8.40 32.41
CA PHE A 90 -22.84 -8.35 33.70
C PHE A 90 -23.90 -7.26 33.73
N LEU A 91 -23.60 -6.06 33.17
CA LEU A 91 -24.46 -4.88 33.40
C LEU A 91 -25.32 -4.50 32.18
N ARG A 92 -24.99 -4.93 30.98
CA ARG A 92 -25.69 -4.47 29.75
C ARG A 92 -26.42 -5.57 28.99
N THR A 93 -26.06 -6.85 29.19
CA THR A 93 -26.73 -7.96 28.47
C THR A 93 -28.21 -8.04 28.83
N GLY A 94 -28.59 -7.78 30.08
CA GLY A 94 -29.98 -7.67 30.52
C GLY A 94 -30.74 -6.56 29.79
N TRP A 95 -30.17 -5.36 29.78
CA TRP A 95 -30.72 -4.21 29.05
C TRP A 95 -30.92 -4.48 27.57
N VAL A 96 -29.96 -5.16 26.93
CA VAL A 96 -30.04 -5.56 25.50
C VAL A 96 -31.26 -6.49 25.29
N VAL A 97 -31.39 -7.50 26.11
CA VAL A 97 -32.51 -8.46 26.02
C VAL A 97 -33.84 -7.81 26.34
N GLY A 98 -33.92 -6.93 27.38
CA GLY A 98 -35.12 -6.21 27.71
C GLY A 98 -35.62 -5.26 26.62
N ASN A 99 -34.72 -4.57 25.95
CA ASN A 99 -35.05 -3.67 24.84
C ASN A 99 -35.35 -4.40 23.51
N ALA A 100 -34.54 -5.39 23.14
CA ALA A 100 -34.62 -6.03 21.82
C ALA A 100 -35.46 -7.31 21.82
N GLY A 101 -35.83 -7.83 22.96
CA GLY A 101 -36.37 -9.19 23.09
C GLY A 101 -35.29 -10.25 22.89
N ILE A 102 -35.65 -11.53 23.07
CA ILE A 102 -34.65 -12.61 22.98
C ILE A 102 -34.12 -12.76 21.55
N LEU A 103 -34.98 -12.74 20.53
CA LEU A 103 -34.56 -12.91 19.14
C LEU A 103 -33.73 -11.70 18.68
N GLY A 104 -34.18 -10.47 19.00
CA GLY A 104 -33.45 -9.26 18.73
C GLY A 104 -32.08 -9.24 19.43
N GLY A 105 -32.04 -9.64 20.70
CA GLY A 105 -30.80 -9.77 21.48
C GLY A 105 -29.82 -10.79 20.90
N LEU A 106 -30.31 -11.98 20.50
CA LEU A 106 -29.49 -13.01 19.84
C LEU A 106 -28.98 -12.55 18.48
N LEU A 107 -29.79 -11.77 17.74
CA LEU A 107 -29.35 -11.19 16.45
C LEU A 107 -28.25 -10.15 16.66
N ILE A 108 -28.37 -9.29 17.68
CA ILE A 108 -27.34 -8.31 18.06
C ILE A 108 -26.04 -9.01 18.45
N ILE A 109 -26.12 -10.04 19.31
CA ILE A 109 -24.98 -10.88 19.68
C ILE A 109 -24.35 -11.50 18.44
N GLY A 110 -25.18 -12.12 17.56
CA GLY A 110 -24.72 -12.75 16.34
C GLY A 110 -24.02 -11.80 15.37
N LEU A 111 -24.54 -10.58 15.18
CA LEU A 111 -23.92 -9.56 14.35
C LEU A 111 -22.59 -9.08 14.93
N GLY A 112 -22.54 -8.76 16.23
CA GLY A 112 -21.32 -8.32 16.90
C GLY A 112 -20.21 -9.39 16.85
N PHE A 113 -20.53 -10.61 17.23
CA PHE A 113 -19.58 -11.72 17.14
C PHE A 113 -19.25 -12.11 15.71
N GLY A 114 -20.17 -11.96 14.75
CA GLY A 114 -19.91 -12.19 13.33
C GLY A 114 -18.80 -11.31 12.77
N ILE A 115 -18.89 -9.99 13.01
CA ILE A 115 -17.85 -9.02 12.64
C ILE A 115 -16.52 -9.38 13.31
N THR A 116 -16.56 -9.70 14.59
CA THR A 116 -15.39 -10.02 15.39
C THR A 116 -14.74 -11.33 14.94
N ILE A 117 -15.51 -12.38 14.61
CA ILE A 117 -15.01 -13.65 14.06
C ILE A 117 -14.31 -13.42 12.72
N CYS A 118 -14.93 -12.64 11.82
CA CYS A 118 -14.31 -12.32 10.53
C CYS A 118 -12.96 -11.61 10.72
N THR A 119 -12.88 -10.64 11.63
CA THR A 119 -11.64 -9.92 11.96
C THR A 119 -10.60 -10.84 12.61
N ALA A 120 -11.02 -11.71 13.53
CA ALA A 120 -10.14 -12.67 14.20
C ALA A 120 -9.58 -13.70 13.22
N LEU A 121 -10.38 -14.17 12.25
CA LEU A 121 -9.94 -15.05 11.19
C LEU A 121 -8.94 -14.34 10.25
N ALA A 122 -9.22 -13.10 9.88
CA ALA A 122 -8.31 -12.28 9.07
C ALA A 122 -6.95 -12.10 9.79
N MET A 123 -6.97 -11.68 11.06
CA MET A 123 -5.78 -11.57 11.86
C MET A 123 -5.04 -12.90 12.00
N SER A 124 -5.76 -14.00 12.22
CA SER A 124 -5.19 -15.34 12.34
C SER A 124 -4.54 -15.81 11.04
N SER A 125 -5.13 -15.51 9.89
CA SER A 125 -4.52 -15.76 8.58
C SER A 125 -3.19 -15.02 8.45
N MET A 126 -3.17 -13.73 8.72
CA MET A 126 -1.97 -12.89 8.66
C MET A 126 -0.88 -13.37 9.63
N THR A 127 -1.23 -13.65 10.89
CA THR A 127 -0.27 -14.10 11.90
C THR A 127 0.36 -15.46 11.60
N THR A 128 -0.29 -16.26 10.75
CA THR A 128 0.31 -17.52 10.26
C THR A 128 1.19 -17.33 9.02
N ASN A 129 1.08 -16.21 8.33
CA ASN A 129 1.88 -15.88 7.15
C ASN A 129 3.22 -15.23 7.53
N ILE A 130 3.17 -14.15 8.31
CA ILE A 130 4.33 -13.34 8.68
C ILE A 130 4.89 -13.69 10.06
N ARG A 131 6.17 -13.34 10.32
CA ARG A 131 6.76 -13.42 11.67
C ARG A 131 6.41 -12.12 12.40
N ILE A 132 5.47 -12.18 13.33
CA ILE A 132 5.05 -11.03 14.11
C ILE A 132 5.95 -10.87 15.32
N GLY A 133 6.63 -9.73 15.40
CA GLY A 133 7.35 -9.28 16.60
C GLY A 133 6.42 -8.72 17.67
N ALA A 134 6.91 -7.85 18.54
CA ALA A 134 6.09 -7.11 19.51
C ALA A 134 5.18 -6.09 18.80
N GLY A 135 4.04 -5.73 19.42
CA GLY A 135 3.14 -4.69 18.89
C GLY A 135 1.77 -5.17 18.39
N GLY A 136 1.55 -6.50 18.32
CA GLY A 136 0.24 -7.07 17.98
C GLY A 136 -0.34 -6.58 16.66
N ALA A 137 -1.54 -6.03 16.70
CA ALA A 137 -2.24 -5.54 15.52
C ALA A 137 -1.47 -4.44 14.74
N TYR A 138 -0.77 -3.55 15.46
CA TYR A 138 0.11 -2.55 14.84
C TYR A 138 1.19 -3.22 13.97
N ALA A 139 1.88 -4.23 14.53
CA ALA A 139 2.95 -4.92 13.82
C ALA A 139 2.43 -5.66 12.58
N VAL A 140 1.23 -6.26 12.65
CA VAL A 140 0.57 -6.91 11.51
C VAL A 140 0.32 -5.92 10.38
N ILE A 141 -0.28 -4.77 10.67
CA ILE A 141 -0.60 -3.75 9.67
C ILE A 141 0.69 -3.13 9.10
N ALA A 142 1.68 -2.83 9.96
CA ALA A 142 2.94 -2.24 9.54
C ALA A 142 3.73 -3.14 8.59
N GLN A 143 3.84 -4.43 8.90
CA GLN A 143 4.55 -5.39 8.05
C GLN A 143 3.83 -5.69 6.73
N SER A 144 2.53 -5.52 6.67
CA SER A 144 1.76 -5.71 5.44
C SER A 144 1.71 -4.44 4.58
N LEU A 145 1.30 -3.30 5.16
CA LEU A 145 1.00 -2.07 4.43
C LEU A 145 2.03 -0.95 4.60
N GLY A 146 3.15 -1.23 5.28
CA GLY A 146 4.22 -0.27 5.54
C GLY A 146 4.08 0.48 6.85
N LEU A 147 5.20 1.08 7.32
CA LEU A 147 5.28 1.74 8.62
C LEU A 147 4.38 2.97 8.73
N GLU A 148 4.18 3.71 7.64
CA GLU A 148 3.34 4.90 7.62
C GLU A 148 1.86 4.56 7.85
N VAL A 149 1.37 3.50 7.16
CA VAL A 149 0.00 3.01 7.36
C VAL A 149 -0.12 2.36 8.73
N GLY A 150 0.84 1.49 9.11
CA GLY A 150 0.87 0.86 10.43
C GLY A 150 0.87 1.89 11.56
N GLY A 151 1.71 2.92 11.46
CA GLY A 151 1.80 4.00 12.45
C GLY A 151 0.54 4.85 12.54
N SER A 152 -0.07 5.18 11.39
CA SER A 152 -1.31 5.98 11.35
C SER A 152 -2.49 5.31 12.07
N VAL A 153 -2.55 3.99 12.05
CA VAL A 153 -3.52 3.19 12.81
C VAL A 153 -3.02 2.87 14.22
N GLY A 154 -1.70 2.65 14.36
CA GLY A 154 -1.05 2.27 15.61
C GLY A 154 -1.15 3.33 16.70
N ILE A 155 -0.99 4.61 16.36
CA ILE A 155 -1.11 5.73 17.33
C ILE A 155 -2.53 5.83 17.91
N PRO A 156 -3.60 5.93 17.10
CA PRO A 156 -4.97 5.90 17.63
C PRO A 156 -5.29 4.61 18.40
N ARG A 157 -4.79 3.47 17.93
CA ARG A 157 -4.92 2.17 18.59
C ARG A 157 -4.29 2.17 19.98
N TYR A 158 -3.09 2.70 20.11
CA TYR A 158 -2.39 2.86 21.38
C TYR A 158 -3.19 3.74 22.34
N LEU A 159 -3.64 4.92 21.87
CA LEU A 159 -4.44 5.84 22.67
C LEU A 159 -5.73 5.18 23.13
N SER A 160 -6.45 4.49 22.24
CA SER A 160 -7.67 3.79 22.62
C SER A 160 -7.43 2.70 23.66
N GLN A 161 -6.30 1.99 23.57
CA GLN A 161 -5.93 0.96 24.53
C GLN A 161 -5.61 1.55 25.91
N ALA A 162 -4.94 2.70 25.96
CA ALA A 162 -4.66 3.42 27.21
C ALA A 162 -5.94 3.99 27.82
N LEU A 163 -6.80 4.64 27.02
CA LEU A 163 -8.08 5.19 27.47
C LEU A 163 -9.07 4.10 27.92
N ALA A 164 -9.02 2.91 27.31
CA ALA A 164 -9.86 1.78 27.74
C ALA A 164 -9.61 1.36 29.19
N VAL A 165 -8.39 1.57 29.70
CA VAL A 165 -8.09 1.33 31.14
C VAL A 165 -8.97 2.19 32.03
N THR A 166 -9.10 3.48 31.71
CA THR A 166 -9.94 4.42 32.43
C THR A 166 -11.41 3.99 32.41
N MET A 167 -11.91 3.54 31.27
CA MET A 167 -13.24 2.99 31.13
C MET A 167 -13.47 1.78 32.06
N TYR A 168 -12.51 0.86 32.12
CA TYR A 168 -12.61 -0.31 33.00
C TYR A 168 -12.49 0.05 34.48
N ILE A 169 -11.69 1.06 34.85
CA ILE A 169 -11.61 1.59 36.22
C ILE A 169 -12.96 2.18 36.63
N PHE A 170 -13.63 2.94 35.76
CA PHE A 170 -14.96 3.48 36.04
C PHE A 170 -16.02 2.36 36.18
N GLY A 171 -15.94 1.31 35.35
CA GLY A 171 -16.79 0.13 35.51
C GLY A 171 -16.55 -0.60 36.84
N PHE A 172 -15.28 -0.68 37.29
CA PHE A 172 -14.94 -1.22 38.62
C PHE A 172 -15.55 -0.36 39.72
N ARG A 173 -15.43 0.99 39.63
CA ARG A 173 -16.00 1.94 40.56
C ARG A 173 -17.52 1.78 40.70
N GLU A 174 -18.26 1.63 39.59
CA GLU A 174 -19.71 1.41 39.64
C GLU A 174 -20.06 0.15 40.45
N GLY A 175 -19.35 -0.97 40.18
CA GLY A 175 -19.57 -2.18 41.00
C GLY A 175 -19.14 -2.04 42.46
N TRP A 176 -18.07 -1.26 42.75
CA TRP A 176 -17.63 -0.99 44.13
C TRP A 176 -18.60 -0.12 44.89
N LEU A 177 -19.11 0.95 44.27
CA LEU A 177 -20.08 1.87 44.89
C LEU A 177 -21.47 1.20 45.13
N TYR A 178 -21.78 0.15 44.39
CA TYR A 178 -22.94 -0.70 44.67
C TYR A 178 -22.85 -1.34 46.07
N ILE A 179 -21.63 -1.70 46.52
CA ILE A 179 -21.41 -2.27 47.86
C ILE A 179 -21.21 -1.19 48.91
N PHE A 180 -20.46 -0.14 48.58
CA PHE A 180 -20.00 0.90 49.47
C PHE A 180 -20.35 2.30 48.94
N PRO A 181 -21.61 2.73 48.95
CA PRO A 181 -22.06 4.00 48.37
C PRO A 181 -21.37 5.24 48.93
N GLU A 182 -20.94 5.18 50.20
CA GLU A 182 -20.33 6.31 50.94
C GLU A 182 -18.85 6.58 50.53
N HIS A 183 -18.23 5.67 49.78
CA HIS A 183 -16.84 5.82 49.44
C HIS A 183 -16.63 6.86 48.33
N PRO A 184 -15.62 7.76 48.44
CA PRO A 184 -15.40 8.81 47.46
C PRO A 184 -14.88 8.20 46.14
N ALA A 185 -15.64 8.40 45.07
CA ALA A 185 -15.39 7.82 43.75
C ALA A 185 -13.97 8.04 43.24
N PHE A 186 -13.43 9.25 43.42
CA PHE A 186 -12.06 9.58 42.94
C PHE A 186 -10.96 8.79 43.66
N LEU A 187 -11.13 8.52 44.96
CA LEU A 187 -10.15 7.71 45.71
C LEU A 187 -10.18 6.26 45.27
N ILE A 188 -11.34 5.74 44.87
CA ILE A 188 -11.46 4.39 44.28
C ILE A 188 -10.73 4.36 42.94
N ASP A 189 -10.99 5.33 42.05
CA ASP A 189 -10.36 5.41 40.72
C ASP A 189 -8.83 5.43 40.82
N VAL A 190 -8.26 6.31 41.65
CA VAL A 190 -6.83 6.44 41.88
C VAL A 190 -6.24 5.20 42.54
N GLY A 191 -6.95 4.65 43.57
CA GLY A 191 -6.49 3.44 44.27
C GLY A 191 -6.44 2.23 43.37
N VAL A 192 -7.46 2.00 42.54
CA VAL A 192 -7.50 0.91 41.56
C VAL A 192 -6.43 1.10 40.49
N PHE A 193 -6.28 2.33 39.99
CA PHE A 193 -5.20 2.64 39.04
C PHE A 193 -3.82 2.33 39.61
N ALA A 194 -3.53 2.75 40.85
CA ALA A 194 -2.25 2.52 41.50
C ALA A 194 -1.96 1.03 41.65
N VAL A 195 -2.94 0.22 42.04
CA VAL A 195 -2.79 -1.24 42.17
C VAL A 195 -2.56 -1.90 40.79
N LEU A 196 -3.38 -1.55 39.78
CA LEU A 196 -3.25 -2.08 38.41
C LEU A 196 -1.90 -1.72 37.80
N TYR A 197 -1.51 -0.45 37.89
CA TYR A 197 -0.24 0.03 37.38
C TYR A 197 0.94 -0.63 38.07
N GLY A 198 0.87 -0.78 39.40
CA GLY A 198 1.89 -1.48 40.19
C GLY A 198 2.07 -2.93 39.74
N ILE A 199 0.97 -3.67 39.55
CA ILE A 199 1.00 -5.07 39.06
C ILE A 199 1.64 -5.15 37.68
N ALA A 200 1.17 -4.30 36.73
CA ALA A 200 1.67 -4.27 35.37
C ALA A 200 3.15 -3.85 35.28
N TYR A 201 3.59 -2.91 36.14
CA TYR A 201 4.95 -2.43 36.18
C TYR A 201 5.98 -3.44 36.69
N VAL A 202 5.53 -4.32 37.62
CA VAL A 202 6.41 -5.37 38.18
C VAL A 202 6.80 -6.40 37.11
N SER A 203 5.82 -7.02 36.46
CA SER A 203 6.09 -8.01 35.42
C SER A 203 4.78 -8.49 34.75
N ALA A 204 4.85 -8.76 33.44
CA ALA A 204 3.76 -9.41 32.72
C ALA A 204 3.44 -10.82 33.22
N ASP A 205 4.44 -11.57 33.68
CA ASP A 205 4.26 -12.91 34.24
C ASP A 205 3.39 -12.85 35.51
N PHE A 206 3.61 -11.83 36.34
CA PHE A 206 2.77 -11.59 37.53
C PHE A 206 1.34 -11.18 37.13
N ALA A 207 1.21 -10.30 36.15
CA ALA A 207 -0.09 -9.92 35.61
C ALA A 207 -0.93 -11.12 35.13
N ILE A 208 -0.31 -12.06 34.40
CA ILE A 208 -0.99 -13.29 33.94
C ILE A 208 -1.39 -14.20 35.10
N ARG A 209 -0.58 -14.32 36.15
CA ARG A 209 -0.97 -15.10 37.33
C ARG A 209 -2.19 -14.52 38.03
N VAL A 210 -2.28 -13.19 38.14
CA VAL A 210 -3.46 -12.48 38.66
C VAL A 210 -4.67 -12.76 37.78
N GLN A 211 -4.50 -12.79 36.45
CA GLN A 211 -5.59 -13.13 35.52
C GLN A 211 -6.12 -14.55 35.69
N TYR A 212 -5.30 -15.54 36.06
CA TYR A 212 -5.80 -16.88 36.37
C TYR A 212 -6.68 -16.90 37.61
N LEU A 213 -6.34 -16.14 38.68
CA LEU A 213 -7.18 -16.01 39.85
C LEU A 213 -8.52 -15.38 39.48
N ILE A 214 -8.48 -14.30 38.68
CA ILE A 214 -9.70 -13.63 38.23
C ILE A 214 -10.55 -14.56 37.34
N MET A 215 -9.94 -15.35 36.48
CA MET A 215 -10.66 -16.34 35.67
C MET A 215 -11.41 -17.33 36.56
N ALA A 216 -10.81 -17.81 37.66
CA ALA A 216 -11.49 -18.67 38.60
C ALA A 216 -12.69 -18.00 39.27
N ILE A 217 -12.58 -16.69 39.64
CA ILE A 217 -13.65 -15.87 40.15
C ILE A 217 -14.81 -15.71 39.15
N ILE A 218 -14.50 -15.41 37.90
CA ILE A 218 -15.49 -15.29 36.81
C ILE A 218 -16.18 -16.63 36.54
N ILE A 219 -15.44 -17.73 36.52
CA ILE A 219 -16.06 -19.06 36.44
C ILE A 219 -16.99 -19.31 37.62
N GLY A 220 -16.61 -18.94 38.86
CA GLY A 220 -17.47 -19.01 40.04
C GLY A 220 -18.73 -18.18 39.88
N SER A 221 -18.65 -16.98 39.30
CA SER A 221 -19.81 -16.13 39.01
C SER A 221 -20.77 -16.75 37.99
N LEU A 222 -20.22 -17.36 36.92
CA LEU A 222 -21.01 -18.04 35.90
C LEU A 222 -21.68 -19.32 36.48
N VAL A 223 -20.98 -20.03 37.35
CA VAL A 223 -21.56 -21.20 38.06
C VAL A 223 -22.71 -20.73 38.95
N SER A 224 -22.59 -19.57 39.66
CA SER A 224 -23.67 -19.02 40.44
C SER A 224 -24.92 -18.70 39.59
N ILE A 225 -24.73 -18.10 38.42
CA ILE A 225 -25.81 -17.83 37.46
C ILE A 225 -26.42 -19.16 36.95
N GLY A 226 -25.57 -20.15 36.59
CA GLY A 226 -26.02 -21.47 36.16
C GLY A 226 -26.83 -22.21 37.24
N LEU A 227 -26.42 -22.15 38.52
CA LEU A 227 -27.17 -22.69 39.65
C LEU A 227 -28.52 -21.97 39.85
N ALA A 228 -28.56 -20.66 39.70
CA ALA A 228 -29.81 -19.90 39.74
C ALA A 228 -30.78 -20.41 38.67
N ALA A 229 -30.30 -20.64 37.45
CA ALA A 229 -31.11 -21.20 36.38
C ALA A 229 -31.68 -22.59 36.71
N GLY A 230 -30.94 -23.42 37.46
CA GLY A 230 -31.41 -24.73 37.94
C GLY A 230 -32.33 -24.72 39.16
N THR A 231 -32.26 -23.70 40.03
CA THR A 231 -32.98 -23.62 41.31
C THR A 231 -34.26 -22.76 41.25
N GLY A 232 -34.76 -22.41 40.06
CA GLY A 232 -36.08 -21.78 39.90
C GLY A 232 -36.07 -20.27 39.66
N SER A 233 -34.92 -19.67 39.37
CA SER A 233 -34.88 -18.25 38.94
C SER A 233 -35.54 -18.01 37.56
N MET A 234 -35.69 -19.05 36.76
CA MET A 234 -36.39 -18.98 35.47
C MET A 234 -37.92 -19.08 35.70
N GLN A 235 -38.52 -17.91 35.85
CA GLN A 235 -39.95 -17.78 36.16
C GLN A 235 -40.83 -17.84 34.92
N TYR A 236 -40.30 -17.53 33.75
CA TYR A 236 -41.05 -17.45 32.49
C TYR A 236 -40.78 -18.70 31.60
N GLY A 237 -41.87 -19.27 31.08
CA GLY A 237 -41.81 -20.37 30.09
C GLY A 237 -41.28 -19.86 28.75
N LEU A 238 -40.88 -20.81 27.86
CA LEU A 238 -40.42 -20.41 26.51
C LEU A 238 -41.52 -19.74 25.65
N GLY A 239 -42.81 -19.96 26.00
CA GLY A 239 -43.95 -19.30 25.33
C GLY A 239 -44.26 -17.89 25.84
N ASP A 240 -43.78 -17.52 27.03
CA ASP A 240 -44.08 -16.25 27.68
C ASP A 240 -42.99 -15.19 27.47
N ILE A 241 -41.92 -15.57 26.77
CA ILE A 241 -40.79 -14.70 26.48
C ILE A 241 -41.14 -13.76 25.32
N GLN A 242 -40.85 -12.49 25.45
CA GLN A 242 -40.97 -11.52 24.38
C GLN A 242 -39.88 -11.84 23.30
N LEU A 243 -40.31 -12.25 22.08
CA LEU A 243 -39.39 -12.60 21.00
C LEU A 243 -38.73 -11.36 20.42
N TRP A 244 -39.50 -10.30 20.18
CA TRP A 244 -39.02 -9.03 19.65
C TRP A 244 -39.46 -7.91 20.59
N GLY A 245 -38.52 -7.05 21.01
CA GLY A 245 -38.78 -6.04 22.02
C GLY A 245 -39.31 -4.73 21.44
N ASP A 246 -39.82 -3.88 22.33
CA ASP A 246 -40.45 -2.59 22.01
C ASP A 246 -39.43 -1.44 21.99
N PHE A 247 -38.17 -1.70 22.30
CA PHE A 247 -37.07 -0.73 22.33
C PHE A 247 -37.37 0.52 23.21
N MET A 248 -37.91 0.29 24.39
CA MET A 248 -38.35 1.33 25.33
C MET A 248 -37.24 2.23 25.90
N GLY A 249 -35.98 1.83 25.73
CA GLY A 249 -34.83 2.52 26.29
C GLY A 249 -34.61 2.20 27.76
N SER A 250 -34.33 3.21 28.57
CA SER A 250 -34.23 3.16 30.04
C SER A 250 -34.77 4.49 30.59
N PRO A 251 -36.09 4.67 30.67
CA PRO A 251 -36.71 5.95 31.06
C PRO A 251 -36.25 6.47 32.41
N GLU A 252 -35.99 5.56 33.36
CA GLU A 252 -35.52 5.90 34.72
C GLU A 252 -34.08 6.44 34.74
N ASN A 253 -33.29 6.15 33.75
CA ASN A 253 -31.90 6.57 33.57
C ASN A 253 -31.73 7.67 32.49
N GLU A 254 -32.76 8.48 32.23
CA GLU A 254 -32.78 9.56 31.22
C GLU A 254 -32.58 9.10 29.76
N PHE A 255 -32.70 7.80 29.48
CA PHE A 255 -32.54 7.23 28.18
C PHE A 255 -33.92 6.88 27.56
N SER A 256 -34.60 7.88 27.01
CA SER A 256 -35.96 7.74 26.48
C SER A 256 -35.94 7.21 25.02
N GLY A 257 -36.36 5.97 24.84
CA GLY A 257 -36.51 5.32 23.56
C GLY A 257 -35.20 4.83 22.96
N SER A 258 -35.22 3.67 22.31
CA SER A 258 -34.06 3.12 21.62
C SER A 258 -34.47 2.53 20.29
N THR A 259 -33.50 2.15 19.48
CA THR A 259 -33.69 1.42 18.23
C THR A 259 -32.80 0.20 18.26
N PHE A 260 -33.06 -0.77 17.39
CA PHE A 260 -32.21 -1.95 17.23
C PHE A 260 -30.72 -1.56 17.11
N TRP A 261 -30.41 -0.51 16.36
CA TRP A 261 -29.04 -0.07 16.13
C TRP A 261 -28.41 0.63 17.33
N ILE A 262 -29.20 1.33 18.13
CA ILE A 262 -28.71 1.90 19.39
C ILE A 262 -28.38 0.79 20.39
N VAL A 263 -29.25 -0.24 20.50
CA VAL A 263 -29.00 -1.40 21.35
C VAL A 263 -27.79 -2.18 20.88
N PHE A 264 -27.62 -2.36 19.57
CA PHE A 264 -26.41 -2.93 18.98
C PHE A 264 -25.17 -2.10 19.34
N ALA A 265 -25.24 -0.77 19.24
CA ALA A 265 -24.12 0.13 19.56
C ALA A 265 -23.66 0.01 21.02
N VAL A 266 -24.60 -0.13 21.96
CA VAL A 266 -24.30 -0.33 23.38
C VAL A 266 -23.68 -1.72 23.63
N PHE A 267 -24.11 -2.74 22.92
CA PHE A 267 -23.60 -4.11 23.06
C PHE A 267 -22.24 -4.32 22.38
N PHE A 268 -22.01 -3.72 21.22
CA PHE A 268 -20.87 -4.04 20.35
C PHE A 268 -19.50 -4.00 21.07
N PRO A 269 -19.19 -3.05 21.96
CA PRO A 269 -17.93 -3.03 22.69
C PRO A 269 -17.62 -4.32 23.47
N ALA A 270 -18.63 -5.13 23.85
CA ALA A 270 -18.43 -6.44 24.47
C ALA A 270 -17.61 -7.39 23.60
N THR A 271 -17.70 -7.26 22.29
CA THR A 271 -17.03 -8.17 21.33
C THR A 271 -15.62 -7.72 20.92
N THR A 272 -15.14 -6.55 21.40
CA THR A 272 -13.91 -5.90 20.93
C THR A 272 -12.62 -6.43 21.56
N GLY A 273 -12.67 -7.32 22.51
CA GLY A 273 -11.51 -7.81 23.30
C GLY A 273 -10.52 -8.73 22.61
N ILE A 274 -10.74 -9.10 21.34
CA ILE A 274 -9.96 -10.13 20.61
C ILE A 274 -8.48 -9.84 20.44
N MET A 275 -8.07 -8.57 20.50
CA MET A 275 -6.68 -8.18 20.32
C MET A 275 -5.81 -8.32 21.57
N ALA A 276 -6.41 -8.60 22.74
CA ALA A 276 -5.68 -8.67 24.01
C ALA A 276 -4.55 -9.71 23.96
N GLY A 277 -4.82 -10.91 23.42
CA GLY A 277 -3.82 -11.95 23.24
C GLY A 277 -2.80 -11.64 22.14
N ALA A 278 -3.21 -10.96 21.07
CA ALA A 278 -2.30 -10.60 19.99
C ALA A 278 -1.27 -9.54 20.44
N ASN A 279 -1.63 -8.65 21.36
CA ASN A 279 -0.69 -7.65 21.90
C ASN A 279 0.48 -8.29 22.68
N MET A 280 0.36 -9.57 23.04
CA MET A 280 1.40 -10.37 23.70
C MET A 280 2.28 -11.14 22.69
N SER A 281 2.18 -10.90 21.39
CA SER A 281 2.85 -11.66 20.32
C SER A 281 4.34 -11.86 20.54
N GLY A 282 5.08 -10.84 20.98
CA GLY A 282 6.51 -10.91 21.28
C GLY A 282 6.88 -11.83 22.46
N ASP A 283 5.93 -12.12 23.35
CA ASP A 283 6.12 -12.92 24.56
C ASP A 283 5.63 -14.38 24.41
N LEU A 284 5.11 -14.75 23.23
CA LEU A 284 4.59 -16.10 22.96
C LEU A 284 5.70 -17.07 22.53
N LYS A 285 5.57 -18.37 22.89
CA LYS A 285 6.46 -19.42 22.43
C LYS A 285 6.34 -19.68 20.92
N ASP A 286 5.11 -19.74 20.42
CA ASP A 286 4.78 -19.92 19.01
C ASP A 286 3.56 -19.04 18.67
N PRO A 287 3.80 -17.78 18.27
CA PRO A 287 2.73 -16.85 17.91
C PRO A 287 1.83 -17.37 16.78
N LYS A 288 2.43 -18.07 15.78
CA LYS A 288 1.71 -18.59 14.60
C LYS A 288 0.63 -19.61 14.94
N ARG A 289 0.79 -20.34 16.05
CA ARG A 289 -0.19 -21.30 16.53
C ARG A 289 -1.02 -20.76 17.69
N ALA A 290 -0.38 -20.01 18.58
CA ALA A 290 -1.02 -19.54 19.80
C ALA A 290 -2.11 -18.50 19.54
N ILE A 291 -1.87 -17.55 18.62
CA ILE A 291 -2.84 -16.49 18.34
C ILE A 291 -4.11 -17.05 17.67
N PRO A 292 -4.07 -17.82 16.57
CA PRO A 292 -5.29 -18.36 15.98
C PRO A 292 -6.09 -19.23 16.95
N LEU A 293 -5.42 -20.19 17.60
CA LEU A 293 -6.08 -21.14 18.47
C LEU A 293 -6.68 -20.46 19.72
N GLY A 294 -5.88 -19.61 20.38
CA GLY A 294 -6.31 -18.95 21.61
C GLY A 294 -7.43 -17.95 21.39
N THR A 295 -7.33 -17.13 20.32
CA THR A 295 -8.34 -16.14 19.99
C THR A 295 -9.66 -16.78 19.58
N MET A 296 -9.63 -17.77 18.66
CA MET A 296 -10.86 -18.43 18.20
C MET A 296 -11.54 -19.22 19.32
N ALA A 297 -10.76 -19.90 20.18
CA ALA A 297 -11.31 -20.62 21.32
C ALA A 297 -11.96 -19.64 22.32
N ALA A 298 -11.33 -18.49 22.59
CA ALA A 298 -11.89 -17.48 23.51
C ALA A 298 -13.20 -16.90 22.96
N ILE A 299 -13.26 -16.56 21.66
CA ILE A 299 -14.48 -16.06 21.00
C ILE A 299 -15.60 -17.11 21.06
N GLY A 300 -15.29 -18.38 20.75
CA GLY A 300 -16.29 -19.46 20.77
C GLY A 300 -16.88 -19.67 22.17
N VAL A 301 -16.03 -19.73 23.20
CA VAL A 301 -16.48 -19.86 24.60
C VAL A 301 -17.30 -18.63 25.02
N ALA A 302 -16.85 -17.43 24.71
CA ALA A 302 -17.56 -16.20 25.04
C ALA A 302 -18.94 -16.13 24.35
N LEU A 303 -19.03 -16.47 23.06
CA LEU A 303 -20.31 -16.50 22.34
C LEU A 303 -21.32 -17.43 23.02
N VAL A 304 -20.88 -18.64 23.38
CA VAL A 304 -21.77 -19.60 24.11
C VAL A 304 -22.26 -19.01 25.44
N ILE A 305 -21.36 -18.37 26.20
CA ILE A 305 -21.72 -17.74 27.48
C ILE A 305 -22.73 -16.61 27.27
N TYR A 306 -22.52 -15.73 26.28
CA TYR A 306 -23.45 -14.63 26.00
C TYR A 306 -24.83 -15.14 25.55
N VAL A 307 -24.89 -16.18 24.71
CA VAL A 307 -26.16 -16.77 24.28
C VAL A 307 -26.90 -17.39 25.47
N LEU A 308 -26.20 -18.18 26.31
CA LEU A 308 -26.81 -18.80 27.48
C LEU A 308 -27.28 -17.73 28.52
N LEU A 309 -26.49 -16.69 28.73
CA LEU A 309 -26.81 -15.59 29.60
C LEU A 309 -28.04 -14.81 29.10
N ALA A 310 -28.13 -14.54 27.81
CA ALA A 310 -29.28 -13.86 27.20
C ALA A 310 -30.59 -14.68 27.39
N ILE A 311 -30.51 -15.99 27.16
CA ILE A 311 -31.65 -16.92 27.37
C ILE A 311 -32.05 -16.95 28.85
N TRP A 312 -31.07 -17.04 29.78
CA TRP A 312 -31.35 -17.03 31.20
C TRP A 312 -32.00 -15.72 31.64
N LEU A 313 -31.48 -14.56 31.26
CA LEU A 313 -32.03 -13.25 31.60
C LEU A 313 -33.46 -13.07 31.09
N ALA A 314 -33.71 -13.45 29.81
CA ALA A 314 -35.06 -13.38 29.24
C ALA A 314 -36.09 -14.24 29.98
N ARG A 315 -35.67 -15.29 30.70
CA ARG A 315 -36.52 -16.16 31.49
C ARG A 315 -36.58 -15.83 32.96
N SER A 316 -35.73 -14.92 33.45
CA SER A 316 -35.58 -14.62 34.88
C SER A 316 -36.24 -13.30 35.31
N ALA A 317 -36.50 -12.39 34.35
CA ALA A 317 -37.04 -11.06 34.62
C ALA A 317 -37.94 -10.56 33.48
N THR A 318 -38.81 -9.56 33.79
CA THR A 318 -39.66 -8.91 32.77
C THR A 318 -38.82 -7.98 31.88
N PRO A 319 -39.27 -7.67 30.64
CA PRO A 319 -38.57 -6.73 29.79
C PRO A 319 -38.36 -5.35 30.45
N GLU A 320 -39.34 -4.86 31.21
CA GLU A 320 -39.28 -3.58 31.92
C GLU A 320 -38.20 -3.63 33.03
N GLU A 321 -38.15 -4.73 33.82
CA GLU A 321 -37.15 -4.93 34.85
C GLU A 321 -35.73 -5.01 34.22
N LEU A 322 -35.57 -5.70 33.10
CA LEU A 322 -34.30 -5.80 32.37
C LEU A 322 -33.85 -4.47 31.79
N ALA A 323 -34.79 -3.64 31.33
CA ALA A 323 -34.47 -2.34 30.71
C ALA A 323 -34.14 -1.26 31.77
N SER A 324 -34.76 -1.29 32.93
CA SER A 324 -34.56 -0.30 33.98
C SER A 324 -33.44 -0.64 34.96
N ASN A 325 -33.22 -1.91 35.26
CA ASN A 325 -32.25 -2.37 36.26
C ASN A 325 -31.05 -3.06 35.63
N TYR A 326 -29.89 -2.39 35.63
CA TYR A 326 -28.67 -2.95 35.11
C TYR A 326 -28.03 -4.06 35.96
N THR A 327 -28.46 -4.20 37.22
CA THR A 327 -27.92 -5.15 38.21
C THR A 327 -28.74 -6.44 38.32
N VAL A 328 -29.76 -6.63 37.48
CA VAL A 328 -30.62 -7.84 37.47
C VAL A 328 -29.82 -9.14 37.47
N ALA A 329 -28.74 -9.20 36.72
CA ALA A 329 -27.89 -10.39 36.66
C ALA A 329 -27.25 -10.73 38.03
N ILE A 330 -26.96 -9.74 38.85
CA ILE A 330 -26.46 -9.90 40.21
C ILE A 330 -27.59 -10.32 41.14
N GLU A 331 -28.72 -9.63 41.13
CA GLU A 331 -29.85 -9.84 42.05
C GLU A 331 -30.54 -11.20 41.87
N LYS A 332 -30.69 -11.67 40.62
CA LYS A 332 -31.32 -12.97 40.31
C LYS A 332 -30.33 -14.17 40.38
N ALA A 333 -29.06 -13.93 40.69
CA ALA A 333 -28.05 -15.02 40.81
C ALA A 333 -28.29 -15.85 42.10
N PHE A 334 -27.85 -17.12 42.07
CA PHE A 334 -27.92 -17.99 43.25
C PHE A 334 -27.11 -17.44 44.43
N TRP A 335 -25.93 -16.88 44.14
CA TRP A 335 -25.07 -16.22 45.11
C TRP A 335 -24.61 -14.85 44.60
N PRO A 336 -25.36 -13.77 44.86
CA PRO A 336 -25.06 -12.42 44.35
C PRO A 336 -23.62 -11.94 44.60
N PRO A 337 -23.00 -12.17 45.79
CA PRO A 337 -21.60 -11.75 45.98
C PRO A 337 -20.59 -12.37 45.02
N ALA A 338 -20.82 -13.62 44.54
CA ALA A 338 -19.95 -14.24 43.56
C ALA A 338 -20.04 -13.54 42.18
N VAL A 339 -21.25 -13.12 41.79
CA VAL A 339 -21.46 -12.42 40.54
C VAL A 339 -20.88 -10.99 40.61
N LEU A 340 -21.01 -10.35 41.73
CA LEU A 340 -20.41 -9.03 42.00
C LEU A 340 -18.86 -9.12 41.99
N ALA A 341 -18.28 -10.15 42.64
CA ALA A 341 -16.86 -10.40 42.58
C ALA A 341 -16.40 -10.71 41.13
N GLY A 342 -17.24 -11.39 40.34
CA GLY A 342 -17.01 -11.62 38.90
C GLY A 342 -16.97 -10.32 38.12
N LEU A 343 -17.90 -9.39 38.35
CA LEU A 343 -17.93 -8.06 37.72
C LEU A 343 -16.66 -7.26 38.04
N LEU A 344 -16.30 -7.16 39.34
CA LEU A 344 -15.11 -6.44 39.79
C LEU A 344 -13.82 -7.09 39.22
N GLY A 345 -13.77 -8.42 39.22
CA GLY A 345 -12.65 -9.16 38.64
C GLY A 345 -12.54 -8.97 37.14
N ALA A 346 -13.64 -8.99 36.41
CA ALA A 346 -13.65 -8.83 34.94
C ALA A 346 -13.16 -7.42 34.53
N THR A 347 -13.64 -6.38 35.19
CA THR A 347 -13.21 -4.99 34.95
C THR A 347 -11.72 -4.80 35.27
N PHE A 348 -11.27 -5.34 36.41
CA PHE A 348 -9.87 -5.31 36.83
C PHE A 348 -8.95 -6.04 35.86
N SER A 349 -9.33 -7.22 35.38
CA SER A 349 -8.55 -7.99 34.42
C SER A 349 -8.44 -7.31 33.06
N SER A 350 -9.57 -6.74 32.56
CA SER A 350 -9.59 -6.01 31.30
C SER A 350 -8.70 -4.77 31.35
N ALA A 351 -8.72 -4.03 32.45
CA ALA A 351 -7.84 -2.90 32.69
C ALA A 351 -6.36 -3.34 32.70
N LEU A 352 -6.04 -4.42 33.42
CA LEU A 352 -4.67 -4.94 33.50
C LEU A 352 -4.14 -5.39 32.15
N ALA A 353 -4.93 -6.12 31.35
CA ALA A 353 -4.59 -6.52 30.01
C ALA A 353 -4.34 -5.31 29.09
N SER A 354 -5.12 -4.26 29.25
CA SER A 354 -5.02 -3.02 28.46
C SER A 354 -3.76 -2.22 28.81
N ILE A 355 -3.37 -2.10 30.08
CA ILE A 355 -2.12 -1.43 30.49
C ILE A 355 -0.92 -2.16 29.89
N VAL A 356 -0.87 -3.47 30.05
CA VAL A 356 0.21 -4.32 29.56
C VAL A 356 0.31 -4.27 28.04
N GLY A 357 -0.83 -4.29 27.35
CA GLY A 357 -0.91 -4.22 25.88
C GLY A 357 -0.48 -2.84 25.34
N ALA A 358 -0.96 -1.74 25.96
CA ALA A 358 -0.63 -0.40 25.52
C ALA A 358 0.89 -0.10 25.59
N GLY A 359 1.55 -0.48 26.69
CA GLY A 359 2.99 -0.32 26.83
C GLY A 359 3.79 -1.05 25.73
N ARG A 360 3.34 -2.24 25.31
CA ARG A 360 3.98 -3.01 24.22
C ARG A 360 3.75 -2.40 22.84
N ILE A 361 2.57 -1.88 22.57
CA ILE A 361 2.28 -1.18 21.31
C ILE A 361 3.16 0.05 21.18
N LEU A 362 3.26 0.87 22.23
CA LEU A 362 4.08 2.08 22.24
C LEU A 362 5.58 1.76 22.07
N GLN A 363 6.07 0.72 22.73
CA GLN A 363 7.45 0.27 22.61
C GLN A 363 7.76 -0.21 21.19
N ALA A 364 6.86 -0.97 20.56
CA ALA A 364 7.02 -1.43 19.19
C ALA A 364 7.02 -0.26 18.18
N MET A 365 6.18 0.76 18.38
CA MET A 365 6.21 1.98 17.57
C MET A 365 7.52 2.78 17.78
N GLY A 366 8.09 2.76 19.00
CA GLY A 366 9.41 3.31 19.28
C GLY A 366 10.51 2.58 18.52
N ALA A 367 10.53 1.26 18.55
CA ALA A 367 11.51 0.44 17.81
C ALA A 367 11.48 0.67 16.29
N HIS A 368 10.35 1.07 15.73
CA HIS A 368 10.18 1.41 14.30
C HIS A 368 10.26 2.92 14.02
N GLN A 369 10.69 3.73 14.95
CA GLN A 369 10.86 5.18 14.83
C GLN A 369 9.59 5.96 14.38
N VAL A 370 8.41 5.40 14.63
CA VAL A 370 7.11 5.99 14.26
C VAL A 370 6.73 7.16 15.18
N VAL A 371 7.13 7.13 16.45
CA VAL A 371 6.75 8.11 17.47
C VAL A 371 7.95 8.96 17.91
N PRO A 372 7.73 10.16 18.46
CA PRO A 372 8.81 10.96 19.04
C PRO A 372 9.53 10.23 20.19
N ALA A 373 10.80 10.53 20.41
CA ALA A 373 11.65 9.92 21.45
C ALA A 373 11.77 8.38 21.33
N SER A 374 11.82 7.89 20.10
CA SER A 374 11.87 6.47 19.74
C SER A 374 12.97 5.70 20.45
N ASP A 375 14.22 6.22 20.46
CA ASP A 375 15.39 5.60 21.11
C ASP A 375 15.21 5.39 22.63
N TRP A 376 14.39 6.20 23.27
CA TRP A 376 14.06 6.05 24.69
C TRP A 376 12.91 5.07 24.90
N LEU A 377 11.89 5.09 24.02
CA LEU A 377 10.72 4.23 24.10
C LEU A 377 11.00 2.77 23.73
N GLU A 378 11.94 2.54 22.83
CA GLU A 378 12.35 1.20 22.41
C GLU A 378 13.03 0.41 23.54
N LYS A 379 13.66 1.11 24.50
CA LYS A 379 14.45 0.47 25.58
C LYS A 379 13.61 -0.42 26.47
N ARG A 380 14.09 -1.65 26.66
CA ARG A 380 13.53 -2.61 27.60
C ARG A 380 14.37 -2.69 28.88
N SER A 381 13.73 -2.98 29.99
CA SER A 381 14.42 -3.26 31.25
C SER A 381 15.15 -4.61 31.17
N PRO A 382 16.08 -4.92 32.12
CA PRO A 382 16.74 -6.22 32.18
C PRO A 382 15.76 -7.41 32.22
N ASN A 383 14.56 -7.18 32.74
CA ASN A 383 13.48 -8.19 32.76
C ASN A 383 12.64 -8.22 31.46
N GLY A 384 13.04 -7.45 30.42
CA GLY A 384 12.35 -7.36 29.13
C GLY A 384 11.06 -6.54 29.13
N GLU A 385 10.72 -5.84 30.22
CA GLU A 385 9.51 -5.02 30.27
C GLU A 385 9.75 -3.60 29.71
N PRO A 386 8.78 -3.02 28.95
CA PRO A 386 8.91 -1.71 28.31
C PRO A 386 8.61 -0.57 29.32
N ARG A 387 9.45 -0.41 30.35
CA ARG A 387 9.19 0.54 31.46
C ARG A 387 9.02 1.98 31.00
N ASN A 388 9.78 2.41 30.01
CA ASN A 388 9.71 3.78 29.51
C ASN A 388 8.37 4.04 28.82
N ALA A 389 7.90 3.11 27.99
CA ALA A 389 6.57 3.18 27.37
C ALA A 389 5.45 3.10 28.42
N MET A 390 5.65 2.35 29.50
CA MET A 390 4.69 2.27 30.59
C MET A 390 4.56 3.59 31.34
N TRP A 391 5.64 4.37 31.55
CA TRP A 391 5.54 5.69 32.16
C TRP A 391 4.63 6.63 31.37
N ILE A 392 4.81 6.71 30.06
CA ILE A 392 3.92 7.51 29.18
C ILE A 392 2.49 7.02 29.27
N THR A 393 2.31 5.69 29.17
CA THR A 393 0.97 5.06 29.25
C THR A 393 0.29 5.37 30.59
N GLY A 394 1.01 5.24 31.72
CA GLY A 394 0.51 5.57 33.04
C GLY A 394 0.10 7.05 33.18
N GLY A 395 0.91 7.96 32.62
CA GLY A 395 0.60 9.39 32.59
C GLY A 395 -0.69 9.70 31.81
N ILE A 396 -0.87 9.09 30.63
CA ILE A 396 -2.09 9.26 29.82
C ILE A 396 -3.32 8.73 30.56
N ILE A 397 -3.22 7.54 31.17
CA ILE A 397 -4.31 6.95 31.95
C ILE A 397 -4.66 7.87 33.11
N PHE A 398 -3.67 8.33 33.87
CA PHE A 398 -3.91 9.21 35.02
C PHE A 398 -4.58 10.52 34.59
N LEU A 399 -4.15 11.14 33.50
CA LEU A 399 -4.78 12.35 32.97
C LEU A 399 -6.22 12.08 32.52
N SER A 400 -6.50 10.93 31.93
CA SER A 400 -7.84 10.58 31.46
C SER A 400 -8.80 10.29 32.60
N LEU A 401 -8.33 9.83 33.78
CA LEU A 401 -9.15 9.71 35.00
C LEU A 401 -9.68 11.06 35.51
N LEU A 402 -8.97 12.16 35.21
CA LEU A 402 -9.42 13.51 35.61
C LEU A 402 -10.62 14.02 34.78
N VAL A 403 -10.87 13.44 33.60
CA VAL A 403 -12.00 13.83 32.71
C VAL A 403 -13.36 13.43 33.35
N ARG A 404 -13.39 12.34 34.11
CA ARG A 404 -14.54 11.82 34.88
C ARG A 404 -15.79 11.47 34.06
N ASP A 405 -15.81 11.66 32.75
CA ASP A 405 -16.93 11.38 31.87
C ASP A 405 -16.66 10.16 31.01
N LEU A 406 -17.34 9.06 31.37
CA LEU A 406 -17.24 7.80 30.61
C LEU A 406 -17.85 7.93 29.23
N ASN A 407 -18.94 8.68 29.07
CA ASN A 407 -19.68 8.79 27.81
C ASN A 407 -18.93 9.60 26.77
N ALA A 408 -18.06 10.52 27.20
CA ALA A 408 -17.19 11.25 26.27
C ALA A 408 -16.06 10.39 25.70
N ILE A 409 -15.54 9.44 26.44
CA ILE A 409 -14.35 8.64 26.08
C ILE A 409 -14.72 7.34 25.34
N ALA A 410 -15.79 6.68 25.74
CA ALA A 410 -16.18 5.37 25.24
C ALA A 410 -16.41 5.30 23.70
N PRO A 411 -17.08 6.26 23.05
CA PRO A 411 -17.24 6.24 21.59
C PRO A 411 -15.91 6.34 20.85
N LEU A 412 -14.99 7.17 21.31
CA LEU A 412 -13.68 7.36 20.69
C LEU A 412 -12.84 6.08 20.75
N ILE A 413 -12.83 5.42 21.91
CA ILE A 413 -12.17 4.13 22.08
C ILE A 413 -12.71 3.13 21.08
N THR A 414 -14.03 2.97 21.01
CA THR A 414 -14.69 2.01 20.13
C THR A 414 -14.37 2.26 18.65
N MET A 415 -14.36 3.53 18.22
CA MET A 415 -14.06 3.88 16.82
C MET A 415 -12.62 3.50 16.43
N PHE A 416 -11.63 3.78 17.26
CA PHE A 416 -10.24 3.41 16.97
C PHE A 416 -10.01 1.89 17.00
N PHE A 417 -10.74 1.13 17.82
CA PHE A 417 -10.75 -0.33 17.73
C PHE A 417 -11.30 -0.81 16.38
N LEU A 418 -12.42 -0.25 15.93
CA LEU A 418 -13.05 -0.59 14.67
C LEU A 418 -12.20 -0.20 13.46
N VAL A 419 -11.52 0.96 13.48
CA VAL A 419 -10.53 1.33 12.47
C VAL A 419 -9.44 0.26 12.37
N THR A 420 -8.93 -0.23 13.49
CA THR A 420 -7.92 -1.30 13.52
C THR A 420 -8.47 -2.59 12.90
N TYR A 421 -9.72 -2.96 13.20
CA TYR A 421 -10.37 -4.15 12.64
C TYR A 421 -10.56 -4.03 11.14
N ALA A 422 -11.05 -2.89 10.68
CA ALA A 422 -11.19 -2.59 9.26
C ALA A 422 -9.84 -2.68 8.54
N MET A 423 -8.78 -2.12 9.11
CA MET A 423 -7.45 -2.12 8.50
C MET A 423 -6.80 -3.51 8.44
N ILE A 424 -7.00 -4.37 9.47
CA ILE A 424 -6.53 -5.76 9.41
C ILE A 424 -7.27 -6.52 8.30
N CYS A 425 -8.58 -6.37 8.22
CA CYS A 425 -9.38 -7.01 7.16
C CYS A 425 -9.01 -6.49 5.78
N ALA A 426 -8.75 -5.18 5.64
CA ALA A 426 -8.29 -4.56 4.40
C ALA A 426 -6.91 -5.08 3.97
N ALA A 427 -5.94 -5.17 4.90
CA ALA A 427 -4.62 -5.70 4.62
C ALA A 427 -4.68 -7.13 4.07
N VAL A 428 -5.43 -8.01 4.74
CA VAL A 428 -5.60 -9.41 4.26
C VAL A 428 -6.32 -9.44 2.91
N LEU A 429 -7.34 -8.62 2.72
CA LEU A 429 -8.08 -8.57 1.45
C LEU A 429 -7.20 -8.10 0.29
N ILE A 430 -6.32 -7.11 0.52
CA ILE A 430 -5.34 -6.63 -0.44
C ILE A 430 -4.36 -7.75 -0.80
N GLU A 431 -3.73 -8.39 0.18
CA GLU A 431 -2.77 -9.48 -0.06
C GLU A 431 -3.41 -10.68 -0.80
N GLN A 432 -4.65 -11.03 -0.43
CA GLN A 432 -5.42 -12.08 -1.12
C GLN A 432 -5.81 -11.68 -2.55
N SER A 433 -6.04 -10.39 -2.82
CA SER A 433 -6.47 -9.91 -4.13
C SER A 433 -5.31 -9.78 -5.12
N LEU A 434 -4.11 -9.54 -4.61
CA LEU A 434 -2.89 -9.44 -5.41
C LEU A 434 -2.30 -10.82 -5.78
N ASP A 435 -2.80 -11.90 -5.20
CA ASP A 435 -2.30 -13.29 -5.37
C ASP A 435 -0.77 -13.38 -5.25
N LEU A 436 -0.20 -12.61 -4.30
CA LEU A 436 1.25 -12.56 -4.09
C LEU A 436 1.81 -13.93 -3.69
N VAL A 437 2.91 -14.31 -4.32
CA VAL A 437 3.59 -15.57 -4.00
C VAL A 437 4.09 -15.62 -2.55
N SER A 438 4.34 -14.46 -1.94
CA SER A 438 4.74 -14.30 -0.52
C SER A 438 3.59 -14.54 0.46
N PHE A 439 2.32 -14.40 0.03
CA PHE A 439 1.16 -14.63 0.89
C PHE A 439 0.78 -16.12 0.94
N ARG A 440 1.35 -16.88 1.89
CA ARG A 440 1.16 -18.31 2.08
C ARG A 440 0.75 -18.64 3.51
N PRO A 441 -0.42 -18.16 4.00
CA PRO A 441 -0.85 -18.40 5.37
C PRO A 441 -1.14 -19.90 5.60
N ARG A 442 -0.79 -20.40 6.79
CA ARG A 442 -1.20 -21.74 7.19
C ARG A 442 -2.72 -21.84 7.35
N LEU A 443 -3.36 -20.80 7.90
CA LEU A 443 -4.81 -20.67 7.97
C LEU A 443 -5.31 -19.89 6.76
N ARG A 444 -5.78 -20.60 5.75
CA ARG A 444 -6.38 -20.01 4.57
C ARG A 444 -7.85 -19.68 4.83
N ILE A 445 -8.25 -18.44 4.61
CA ILE A 445 -9.63 -17.97 4.70
C ILE A 445 -10.13 -17.52 3.32
N PRO A 446 -11.42 -17.68 2.99
CA PRO A 446 -11.98 -17.14 1.76
C PRO A 446 -11.97 -15.60 1.77
N ARG A 447 -11.82 -14.97 0.59
CA ARG A 447 -11.80 -13.50 0.44
C ARG A 447 -13.03 -12.80 1.02
N TRP A 448 -14.21 -13.45 0.92
CA TRP A 448 -15.46 -12.89 1.46
C TRP A 448 -15.45 -12.71 2.98
N VAL A 449 -14.66 -13.49 3.74
CA VAL A 449 -14.53 -13.32 5.20
C VAL A 449 -13.85 -12.00 5.52
N SER A 450 -12.73 -11.70 4.88
CA SER A 450 -12.02 -10.42 5.04
C SER A 450 -12.88 -9.24 4.56
N PHE A 451 -13.63 -9.42 3.46
CA PHE A 451 -14.55 -8.41 2.95
C PHE A 451 -15.70 -8.13 3.93
N LEU A 452 -16.36 -9.17 4.47
CA LEU A 452 -17.42 -9.01 5.48
C LEU A 452 -16.88 -8.37 6.78
N GLY A 453 -15.67 -8.74 7.20
CA GLY A 453 -15.02 -8.11 8.35
C GLY A 453 -14.76 -6.62 8.14
N LEU A 454 -14.28 -6.23 6.95
CA LEU A 454 -14.05 -4.83 6.57
C LEU A 454 -15.37 -4.04 6.54
N VAL A 455 -16.33 -4.50 5.75
CA VAL A 455 -17.64 -3.83 5.60
C VAL A 455 -18.38 -3.79 6.93
N GLY A 456 -18.38 -4.88 7.68
CA GLY A 456 -19.02 -4.96 8.99
C GLY A 456 -18.41 -4.00 10.01
N SER A 457 -17.07 -3.86 10.02
CA SER A 457 -16.39 -2.90 10.91
C SER A 457 -16.74 -1.45 10.55
N LEU A 458 -16.71 -1.10 9.26
CA LEU A 458 -17.09 0.23 8.79
C LEU A 458 -18.57 0.51 9.07
N PHE A 459 -19.45 -0.45 8.81
CA PHE A 459 -20.86 -0.33 9.12
C PHE A 459 -21.10 -0.09 10.61
N ALA A 460 -20.46 -0.90 11.49
CA ALA A 460 -20.55 -0.71 12.92
C ALA A 460 -20.08 0.68 13.37
N MET A 461 -18.98 1.20 12.80
CA MET A 461 -18.49 2.55 13.09
C MET A 461 -19.58 3.61 12.86
N PHE A 462 -20.17 3.61 11.67
CA PHE A 462 -21.15 4.64 11.29
C PHE A 462 -22.50 4.48 11.99
N ILE A 463 -22.90 3.25 12.33
CA ILE A 463 -24.12 3.01 13.10
C ILE A 463 -23.96 3.44 14.57
N ILE A 464 -22.82 3.18 15.19
CA ILE A 464 -22.57 3.51 16.60
C ILE A 464 -22.52 5.03 16.78
N ASN A 465 -21.68 5.72 16.05
CA ASN A 465 -21.58 7.17 16.11
C ASN A 465 -20.94 7.74 14.83
N PRO A 466 -21.73 8.28 13.90
CA PRO A 466 -21.22 8.79 12.62
C PRO A 466 -20.19 9.93 12.79
N THR A 467 -20.44 10.85 13.72
CA THR A 467 -19.57 12.01 13.95
C THR A 467 -18.20 11.60 14.47
N VAL A 468 -18.17 10.76 15.51
CA VAL A 468 -16.90 10.26 16.07
C VAL A 468 -16.17 9.35 15.09
N SER A 469 -16.90 8.61 14.24
CA SER A 469 -16.33 7.79 13.16
C SER A 469 -15.59 8.65 12.14
N LEU A 470 -16.22 9.74 11.70
CA LEU A 470 -15.57 10.68 10.78
C LEU A 470 -14.31 11.30 11.40
N ILE A 471 -14.39 11.71 12.67
CA ILE A 471 -13.23 12.22 13.41
C ILE A 471 -12.12 11.17 13.47
N ALA A 472 -12.43 9.91 13.77
CA ALA A 472 -11.45 8.83 13.84
C ALA A 472 -10.76 8.59 12.48
N VAL A 473 -11.51 8.63 11.39
CA VAL A 473 -10.96 8.52 10.03
C VAL A 473 -10.05 9.71 9.70
N VAL A 474 -10.50 10.94 9.96
CA VAL A 474 -9.72 12.17 9.71
C VAL A 474 -8.43 12.17 10.53
N VAL A 475 -8.49 11.79 11.80
CA VAL A 475 -7.31 11.67 12.68
C VAL A 475 -6.33 10.63 12.13
N THR A 476 -6.82 9.46 11.71
CA THR A 476 -5.98 8.40 11.12
C THR A 476 -5.31 8.86 9.82
N LEU A 477 -6.06 9.51 8.92
CA LEU A 477 -5.51 10.08 7.68
C LEU A 477 -4.54 11.24 7.97
N GLY A 478 -4.78 12.04 8.99
CA GLY A 478 -3.87 13.09 9.44
C GLY A 478 -2.52 12.52 9.90
N PHE A 479 -2.54 11.47 10.72
CA PHE A 479 -1.31 10.77 11.10
C PHE A 479 -0.60 10.16 9.90
N TYR A 480 -1.35 9.55 8.96
CA TYR A 480 -0.77 9.03 7.73
C TYR A 480 -0.05 10.13 6.94
N ALA A 481 -0.68 11.29 6.73
CA ALA A 481 -0.09 12.40 6.01
C ALA A 481 1.19 12.94 6.67
N VAL A 482 1.23 12.94 8.01
CA VAL A 482 2.43 13.34 8.77
C VAL A 482 3.54 12.30 8.64
N LEU A 483 3.22 11.01 8.76
CA LEU A 483 4.21 9.93 8.69
C LEU A 483 4.74 9.74 7.27
N ALA A 484 3.89 9.87 6.25
CA ALA A 484 4.29 9.77 4.85
C ALA A 484 5.35 10.83 4.44
N ARG A 485 5.39 11.98 5.15
CA ARG A 485 6.43 13.01 4.93
C ARG A 485 7.77 12.69 5.59
N ARG A 486 7.81 11.70 6.51
CA ARG A 486 9.01 11.40 7.29
C ARG A 486 9.95 10.39 6.65
N HIS A 487 9.55 9.71 5.57
CA HIS A 487 10.34 8.67 4.89
C HIS A 487 10.92 7.68 5.91
N LEU A 488 10.02 6.85 6.49
CA LEU A 488 10.41 5.86 7.50
C LEU A 488 11.10 4.66 6.82
N ASP A 489 12.29 4.33 7.27
CA ASP A 489 13.02 3.15 6.80
C ASP A 489 12.43 1.88 7.46
N ALA A 490 11.77 1.07 6.66
CA ALA A 490 11.20 -0.19 7.13
C ALA A 490 12.28 -1.30 7.08
N PRO A 491 12.51 -2.05 8.16
CA PRO A 491 13.44 -3.20 8.16
C PRO A 491 12.85 -4.44 7.45
N PHE A 492 11.74 -4.30 6.73
CA PHE A 492 11.03 -5.38 6.05
C PHE A 492 10.39 -4.84 4.76
N GLU A 493 10.25 -5.72 3.76
CA GLU A 493 9.52 -5.43 2.53
C GLU A 493 8.01 -5.42 2.79
N ASP A 494 7.33 -4.43 2.26
CA ASP A 494 5.88 -4.30 2.35
C ASP A 494 5.18 -4.63 1.01
N VAL A 495 3.85 -4.78 1.06
CA VAL A 495 3.03 -5.15 -0.09
C VAL A 495 2.82 -3.98 -1.06
N ARG A 496 3.21 -2.75 -0.70
CA ARG A 496 2.99 -1.55 -1.54
C ARG A 496 3.67 -1.66 -2.89
N SER A 497 4.92 -2.15 -2.94
CA SER A 497 5.63 -2.38 -4.20
C SER A 497 4.88 -3.37 -5.09
N GLY A 498 4.41 -4.49 -4.52
CA GLY A 498 3.60 -5.48 -5.21
C GLY A 498 2.26 -4.93 -5.71
N MET A 499 1.62 -4.03 -4.96
CA MET A 499 0.40 -3.33 -5.38
C MET A 499 0.63 -2.50 -6.64
N PHE A 500 1.70 -1.69 -6.68
CA PHE A 500 2.02 -0.88 -7.85
C PHE A 500 2.40 -1.75 -9.05
N VAL A 501 3.13 -2.86 -8.84
CA VAL A 501 3.45 -3.83 -9.89
C VAL A 501 2.18 -4.47 -10.45
N ALA A 502 1.27 -4.93 -9.59
CA ALA A 502 0.01 -5.53 -10.02
C ALA A 502 -0.91 -4.51 -10.75
N LEU A 503 -0.94 -3.25 -10.29
CA LEU A 503 -1.65 -2.18 -10.97
C LEU A 503 -1.05 -1.89 -12.35
N ALA A 504 0.28 -1.84 -12.45
CA ALA A 504 0.99 -1.67 -13.71
C ALA A 504 0.73 -2.85 -14.66
N GLU A 505 0.73 -4.08 -14.18
CA GLU A 505 0.40 -5.28 -14.96
C GLU A 505 -1.06 -5.25 -15.43
N TRP A 506 -2.00 -4.89 -14.55
CA TRP A 506 -3.40 -4.73 -14.92
C TRP A 506 -3.57 -3.64 -15.99
N ALA A 507 -2.92 -2.49 -15.82
CA ALA A 507 -2.95 -1.41 -16.79
C ALA A 507 -2.32 -1.85 -18.13
N ALA A 508 -1.20 -2.60 -18.09
CA ALA A 508 -0.57 -3.14 -19.28
C ALA A 508 -1.50 -4.09 -20.05
N LYS A 509 -2.14 -5.03 -19.34
CA LYS A 509 -3.15 -5.93 -19.95
C LYS A 509 -4.30 -5.12 -20.56
N LYS A 510 -4.76 -4.08 -19.88
CA LYS A 510 -5.86 -3.25 -20.37
C LYS A 510 -5.48 -2.46 -21.63
N VAL A 511 -4.25 -1.96 -21.68
CA VAL A 511 -3.72 -1.22 -22.85
C VAL A 511 -3.61 -2.13 -24.07
N THR A 512 -3.24 -3.40 -23.91
CA THR A 512 -3.17 -4.37 -25.03
C THR A 512 -4.55 -4.70 -25.63
N ASP A 513 -5.62 -4.57 -24.83
CA ASP A 513 -7.00 -4.80 -25.26
C ASP A 513 -7.61 -3.57 -25.99
N LEU A 514 -6.96 -2.40 -25.92
CA LEU A 514 -7.46 -1.18 -26.55
C LEU A 514 -7.01 -1.09 -28.03
N PRO A 515 -7.86 -0.52 -28.93
CA PRO A 515 -7.45 -0.29 -30.31
C PRO A 515 -6.20 0.58 -30.39
N THR A 516 -5.28 0.23 -31.25
CA THR A 516 -3.93 0.81 -31.37
C THR A 516 -3.89 2.24 -31.97
N MET A 517 -5.00 2.99 -32.00
CA MET A 517 -5.02 4.37 -32.46
C MET A 517 -4.51 5.31 -31.35
N GLN A 518 -3.18 5.45 -31.27
CA GLN A 518 -2.51 6.29 -30.26
C GLN A 518 -2.22 7.72 -30.75
N GLU A 519 -2.71 8.14 -31.91
CA GLU A 519 -2.42 9.47 -32.48
C GLU A 519 -2.73 10.60 -31.49
N ARG A 520 -3.85 10.55 -30.77
CA ARG A 520 -4.24 11.55 -29.76
C ARG A 520 -3.49 11.45 -28.44
N ALA A 521 -2.85 10.32 -28.16
CA ALA A 521 -2.15 10.04 -26.91
C ALA A 521 -0.63 10.00 -27.11
N TRP A 522 -0.15 10.51 -28.26
CA TRP A 522 1.28 10.51 -28.55
C TRP A 522 2.06 11.33 -27.53
N LYS A 523 3.17 10.77 -27.07
CA LYS A 523 4.13 11.41 -26.17
C LYS A 523 5.53 10.90 -26.50
N PRO A 524 6.59 11.73 -26.36
CA PRO A 524 7.92 11.33 -26.67
C PRO A 524 8.45 10.30 -25.67
N ASN A 525 8.64 9.06 -26.12
CA ASN A 525 9.33 8.02 -25.39
C ASN A 525 10.68 7.79 -26.07
N LEU A 526 11.72 8.41 -25.52
CA LEU A 526 13.04 8.47 -26.13
C LEU A 526 13.86 7.22 -25.82
N LEU A 527 14.53 6.68 -26.82
CA LEU A 527 15.64 5.74 -26.70
C LEU A 527 16.93 6.52 -26.92
N VAL A 528 17.80 6.57 -25.95
CA VAL A 528 19.06 7.33 -25.98
C VAL A 528 20.22 6.36 -25.83
N PRO A 529 21.00 6.08 -26.88
CA PRO A 529 22.22 5.31 -26.78
C PRO A 529 23.33 6.13 -26.13
N VAL A 530 24.13 5.48 -25.31
CA VAL A 530 25.24 6.10 -24.57
C VAL A 530 26.40 5.12 -24.50
N GLU A 531 27.53 5.47 -25.03
CA GLU A 531 28.80 4.75 -24.84
C GLU A 531 29.53 5.31 -23.63
N GLU A 532 29.59 6.65 -23.54
CA GLU A 532 30.15 7.34 -22.38
C GLU A 532 29.10 8.23 -21.70
N PRO A 533 28.98 8.19 -20.36
CA PRO A 533 28.04 9.02 -19.60
C PRO A 533 28.21 10.54 -19.82
N SER A 534 29.41 10.97 -20.22
CA SER A 534 29.73 12.35 -20.58
C SER A 534 28.92 12.86 -21.78
N GLU A 535 28.62 12.03 -22.74
CA GLU A 535 27.81 12.34 -23.93
C GLU A 535 26.39 12.70 -23.55
N LEU A 536 25.79 11.91 -22.66
CA LEU A 536 24.44 12.19 -22.16
C LEU A 536 24.41 13.44 -21.29
N ARG A 537 25.44 13.70 -20.48
CA ARG A 537 25.53 14.94 -19.69
C ARG A 537 25.48 16.17 -20.58
N GLY A 538 26.16 16.15 -21.73
CA GLY A 538 26.13 17.23 -22.74
C GLY A 538 24.78 17.43 -23.43
N SER A 539 23.96 16.36 -23.50
CA SER A 539 22.63 16.37 -24.14
C SER A 539 21.47 16.34 -23.13
N PHE A 540 21.76 16.34 -21.82
CA PHE A 540 20.77 16.14 -20.76
C PHE A 540 19.61 17.10 -20.83
N LEU A 541 19.88 18.39 -20.98
CA LEU A 541 18.83 19.42 -20.96
C LEU A 541 17.87 19.28 -22.14
N ILE A 542 18.37 19.01 -23.34
CA ILE A 542 17.49 18.86 -24.51
C ILE A 542 16.65 17.59 -24.41
N VAL A 543 17.23 16.46 -24.00
CA VAL A 543 16.51 15.20 -23.78
C VAL A 543 15.43 15.36 -22.70
N GLN A 544 15.77 16.03 -21.57
CA GLN A 544 14.83 16.32 -20.52
C GLN A 544 13.65 17.19 -21.01
N ASN A 545 13.95 18.28 -21.73
CA ASN A 545 12.89 19.19 -22.19
C ASN A 545 12.00 18.56 -23.27
N ILE A 546 12.52 17.65 -24.09
CA ILE A 546 11.68 16.87 -25.01
C ILE A 546 10.76 15.92 -24.23
N ALA A 547 11.26 15.22 -23.23
CA ALA A 547 10.49 14.21 -22.49
C ALA A 547 9.51 14.81 -21.45
N TYR A 548 9.83 15.96 -20.84
CA TYR A 548 9.02 16.58 -19.77
C TYR A 548 7.69 17.13 -20.29
N PRO A 549 6.55 17.05 -19.56
CA PRO A 549 6.35 16.31 -18.31
C PRO A 549 5.83 14.87 -18.52
N GLN A 550 5.44 14.48 -19.72
CA GLN A 550 4.63 13.26 -19.97
C GLN A 550 5.38 12.12 -20.66
N GLY A 551 6.56 12.41 -21.21
CA GLY A 551 7.38 11.43 -21.91
C GLY A 551 8.21 10.56 -20.97
N SER A 552 9.00 9.66 -21.58
CA SER A 552 9.96 8.80 -20.88
C SER A 552 11.30 8.73 -21.59
N VAL A 553 12.36 8.41 -20.85
CA VAL A 553 13.71 8.24 -21.38
C VAL A 553 14.21 6.83 -21.07
N LYS A 554 14.56 6.07 -22.09
CA LYS A 554 15.26 4.80 -21.96
C LYS A 554 16.70 4.99 -22.41
N ILE A 555 17.64 4.87 -21.48
CA ILE A 555 19.07 4.98 -21.77
C ILE A 555 19.58 3.58 -22.07
N ALA A 556 20.12 3.41 -23.28
CA ALA A 556 20.83 2.20 -23.68
C ALA A 556 22.34 2.45 -23.53
N GLY A 557 22.91 2.01 -22.41
CA GLY A 557 24.37 1.97 -22.24
C GLY A 557 24.94 0.91 -23.16
N LEU A 558 25.96 1.25 -23.95
CA LEU A 558 26.56 0.34 -24.91
C LEU A 558 27.99 0.04 -24.50
N ASN A 559 28.32 -1.25 -24.41
CA ASN A 559 29.70 -1.73 -24.16
C ASN A 559 30.26 -2.42 -25.41
N PRO A 560 30.89 -1.67 -26.35
CA PRO A 560 31.17 -2.17 -27.67
C PRO A 560 32.38 -3.12 -27.74
N GLN A 561 33.18 -3.25 -26.68
CA GLN A 561 34.48 -3.97 -26.75
C GLN A 561 34.61 -5.12 -25.75
N HIS A 562 33.50 -5.62 -25.14
CA HIS A 562 33.55 -6.61 -24.06
C HIS A 562 34.55 -6.23 -22.96
N GLU A 563 34.55 -4.97 -22.58
CA GLU A 563 35.40 -4.47 -21.50
C GLU A 563 35.10 -5.20 -20.18
N THR A 564 36.01 -5.08 -19.22
CA THR A 564 35.99 -5.84 -17.98
C THR A 564 34.68 -5.65 -17.23
N ALA A 565 34.30 -6.63 -16.39
CA ALA A 565 33.11 -6.55 -15.52
C ALA A 565 33.12 -5.29 -14.62
N GLU A 566 34.30 -4.74 -14.31
CA GLU A 566 34.44 -3.48 -13.58
C GLU A 566 33.97 -2.28 -14.39
N HIS A 567 34.28 -2.24 -15.69
CA HIS A 567 33.81 -1.15 -16.57
C HIS A 567 32.30 -1.19 -16.73
N GLN A 568 31.72 -2.37 -16.93
CA GLN A 568 30.28 -2.54 -17.02
C GLN A 568 29.58 -2.08 -15.73
N ALA A 569 30.06 -2.50 -14.56
CA ALA A 569 29.51 -2.09 -13.28
C ALA A 569 29.62 -0.57 -13.03
N ARG A 570 30.72 0.04 -13.47
CA ARG A 570 30.91 1.49 -13.42
C ARG A 570 29.92 2.22 -14.33
N LEU A 571 29.77 1.76 -15.57
CA LEU A 571 28.82 2.33 -16.53
C LEU A 571 27.37 2.22 -15.99
N GLU A 572 26.98 1.08 -15.44
CA GLU A 572 25.69 0.88 -14.80
C GLU A 572 25.45 1.87 -13.65
N ALA A 573 26.45 2.08 -12.78
CA ALA A 573 26.34 3.01 -11.65
C ALA A 573 26.18 4.45 -12.13
N GLU A 574 26.99 4.91 -13.10
CA GLU A 574 26.93 6.28 -13.62
C GLU A 574 25.61 6.53 -14.39
N LEU A 575 25.12 5.55 -15.15
CA LEU A 575 23.82 5.64 -15.82
C LEU A 575 22.66 5.64 -14.80
N TYR A 576 22.79 4.93 -13.69
CA TYR A 576 21.82 4.97 -12.62
C TYR A 576 21.71 6.38 -12.01
N GLU A 577 22.81 7.05 -11.74
CA GLU A 577 22.83 8.44 -11.28
C GLU A 577 22.12 9.38 -12.27
N LEU A 578 22.37 9.22 -13.58
CA LEU A 578 21.69 10.01 -14.61
C LEU A 578 20.19 9.74 -14.65
N THR A 579 19.75 8.49 -14.46
CA THR A 579 18.30 8.20 -14.38
C THR A 579 17.65 8.85 -13.18
N GLN A 580 18.34 8.91 -12.04
CA GLN A 580 17.84 9.62 -10.86
C GLN A 580 17.72 11.13 -11.14
N ALA A 581 18.71 11.74 -11.80
CA ALA A 581 18.66 13.16 -12.16
C ALA A 581 17.46 13.49 -13.09
N PHE A 582 17.08 12.61 -14.00
CA PHE A 582 15.84 12.74 -14.80
C PHE A 582 14.58 12.63 -13.94
N ARG A 583 14.53 11.65 -13.04
CA ARG A 583 13.37 11.43 -12.16
C ARG A 583 13.13 12.60 -11.20
N GLU A 584 14.18 13.16 -10.61
CA GLU A 584 14.11 14.35 -9.76
C GLU A 584 13.50 15.57 -10.49
N ARG A 585 13.68 15.61 -11.82
CA ARG A 585 13.10 16.64 -12.70
C ARG A 585 11.76 16.26 -13.32
N GLY A 586 11.12 15.19 -12.81
CA GLY A 586 9.78 14.79 -13.22
C GLY A 586 9.71 14.00 -14.54
N VAL A 587 10.84 13.45 -15.03
CA VAL A 587 10.88 12.60 -16.23
C VAL A 587 11.12 11.16 -15.84
N PHE A 588 10.23 10.24 -16.23
CA PHE A 588 10.45 8.82 -16.01
C PHE A 588 11.63 8.33 -16.85
N ALA A 589 12.69 7.84 -16.18
CA ALA A 589 13.87 7.34 -16.84
C ALA A 589 14.28 5.95 -16.34
N SER A 590 14.80 5.12 -17.24
CA SER A 590 15.39 3.81 -16.95
C SER A 590 16.63 3.62 -17.80
N ALA A 591 17.64 2.90 -17.28
CA ALA A 591 18.85 2.55 -18.02
C ALA A 591 19.01 1.03 -18.09
N THR A 592 19.64 0.57 -19.15
CA THR A 592 20.05 -0.83 -19.34
C THR A 592 21.35 -0.82 -20.11
N VAL A 593 22.36 -1.58 -19.68
CA VAL A 593 23.60 -1.77 -20.42
C VAL A 593 23.44 -2.96 -21.36
N LEU A 594 23.79 -2.76 -22.62
CA LEU A 594 23.78 -3.79 -23.67
C LEU A 594 25.23 -4.16 -23.98
N ASP A 595 25.55 -5.44 -23.81
CA ASP A 595 26.86 -6.00 -24.14
C ASP A 595 26.74 -6.77 -25.44
N SER A 596 27.26 -6.18 -26.55
CA SER A 596 27.26 -6.82 -27.85
C SER A 596 28.35 -6.23 -28.76
N GLY A 597 28.60 -6.89 -29.84
CA GLY A 597 29.79 -6.73 -30.68
C GLY A 597 30.02 -5.41 -31.47
N GLY A 598 29.17 -4.38 -31.33
CA GLY A 598 29.35 -3.08 -31.98
C GLY A 598 28.21 -2.12 -31.73
N PHE A 599 28.47 -0.80 -31.87
CA PHE A 599 27.51 0.28 -31.56
C PHE A 599 26.15 0.13 -32.28
N ALA A 600 26.22 0.05 -33.63
CA ALA A 600 25.00 -0.09 -34.43
C ALA A 600 24.27 -1.40 -34.17
N GLN A 601 25.00 -2.52 -34.03
CA GLN A 601 24.39 -3.82 -33.77
C GLN A 601 23.69 -3.88 -32.42
N SER A 602 24.33 -3.37 -31.37
CA SER A 602 23.75 -3.31 -30.02
C SER A 602 22.48 -2.48 -29.98
N LEU A 603 22.51 -1.30 -30.63
CA LEU A 603 21.34 -0.43 -30.62
C LEU A 603 20.19 -1.00 -31.46
N CYS A 604 20.47 -1.59 -32.63
CA CYS A 604 19.48 -2.27 -33.45
C CYS A 604 18.83 -3.44 -32.70
N ALA A 605 19.64 -4.28 -32.05
CA ALA A 605 19.10 -5.36 -31.19
C ALA A 605 18.26 -4.82 -30.04
N GLY A 606 18.70 -3.71 -29.39
CA GLY A 606 17.96 -3.02 -28.33
C GLY A 606 16.62 -2.47 -28.82
N MET A 607 16.53 -1.87 -30.02
CA MET A 607 15.28 -1.41 -30.62
C MET A 607 14.30 -2.56 -30.83
N GLN A 608 14.78 -3.70 -31.40
CA GLN A 608 13.96 -4.88 -31.59
C GLN A 608 13.47 -5.50 -30.28
N ALA A 609 14.33 -5.63 -29.26
CA ALA A 609 13.99 -6.17 -27.94
C ALA A 609 12.96 -5.29 -27.21
N LEU A 610 13.09 -3.97 -27.32
CA LEU A 610 12.18 -3.01 -26.65
C LEU A 610 10.82 -2.87 -27.35
N ARG A 611 10.61 -3.52 -28.50
CA ARG A 611 9.32 -3.51 -29.21
C ARG A 611 8.16 -4.02 -28.36
N GLY A 612 8.42 -5.01 -27.50
CA GLY A 612 7.44 -5.58 -26.57
C GLY A 612 7.41 -4.93 -25.19
N ALA A 613 8.20 -3.88 -24.95
CA ALA A 613 8.26 -3.24 -23.64
C ALA A 613 6.99 -2.43 -23.35
N PHE A 614 6.57 -2.39 -22.07
CA PHE A 614 5.38 -1.65 -21.64
C PHE A 614 5.46 -0.15 -21.99
N PHE A 615 6.59 0.51 -21.69
CA PHE A 615 6.90 1.85 -22.20
C PHE A 615 7.79 1.71 -23.44
N ARG A 616 7.20 1.28 -24.56
CA ARG A 616 7.90 1.17 -25.82
C ARG A 616 8.46 2.52 -26.22
N PRO A 617 9.76 2.63 -26.58
CA PRO A 617 10.29 3.81 -27.25
C PRO A 617 9.55 4.03 -28.58
N ASN A 618 9.29 5.27 -28.91
CA ASN A 618 8.75 5.66 -30.22
C ASN A 618 9.68 6.60 -30.98
N THR A 619 10.75 7.04 -30.34
CA THR A 619 11.70 7.99 -30.92
C THR A 619 13.11 7.64 -30.46
N VAL A 620 14.06 7.56 -31.37
CA VAL A 620 15.50 7.41 -31.09
C VAL A 620 16.13 8.80 -31.09
N PHE A 621 16.86 9.13 -30.04
CA PHE A 621 17.65 10.36 -29.94
C PHE A 621 19.11 10.04 -30.17
N LEU A 622 19.70 10.60 -31.20
CA LEU A 622 21.09 10.43 -31.61
C LEU A 622 21.82 11.76 -31.54
N ARG A 623 23.02 11.78 -30.99
CA ARG A 623 23.93 12.93 -31.15
C ARG A 623 24.71 12.74 -32.45
N MET A 624 24.93 13.82 -33.16
CA MET A 624 25.68 13.78 -34.45
C MET A 624 27.06 13.14 -34.24
N PRO A 625 27.49 12.20 -35.15
CA PRO A 625 28.81 11.56 -35.04
C PRO A 625 29.93 12.58 -35.18
N GLU A 626 30.98 12.43 -34.38
CA GLU A 626 32.15 13.32 -34.42
C GLU A 626 33.16 12.92 -35.48
N THR A 627 33.09 11.66 -35.92
CA THR A 627 34.03 11.11 -36.92
C THR A 627 33.29 10.50 -38.12
N PRO A 628 33.82 10.65 -39.35
CA PRO A 628 33.21 10.08 -40.55
C PRO A 628 33.10 8.54 -40.56
N GLU A 629 33.98 7.84 -39.80
CA GLU A 629 33.95 6.38 -39.72
C GLU A 629 32.66 5.85 -39.10
N ARG A 630 32.00 6.67 -38.26
CA ARG A 630 30.75 6.30 -37.59
C ARG A 630 29.50 6.57 -38.40
N GLU A 631 29.57 7.31 -39.47
CA GLU A 631 28.41 7.70 -40.27
C GLU A 631 27.64 6.49 -40.81
N GLU A 632 28.37 5.38 -41.21
CA GLU A 632 27.67 4.19 -41.66
C GLU A 632 26.88 3.47 -40.57
N ASP A 633 27.38 3.45 -39.32
CA ASP A 633 26.65 2.95 -38.16
C ASP A 633 25.35 3.75 -37.96
N TYR A 634 25.42 5.08 -38.08
CA TYR A 634 24.24 5.95 -37.95
C TYR A 634 23.25 5.74 -39.09
N ARG A 635 23.73 5.55 -40.37
CA ARG A 635 22.85 5.17 -41.48
C ARG A 635 22.12 3.85 -41.21
N GLN A 636 22.82 2.86 -40.65
CA GLN A 636 22.22 1.58 -40.27
C GLN A 636 21.19 1.74 -39.22
N ILE A 637 21.46 2.50 -38.14
CA ILE A 637 20.53 2.77 -37.04
C ILE A 637 19.26 3.48 -37.51
N ILE A 638 19.42 4.51 -38.38
CA ILE A 638 18.28 5.28 -38.91
C ILE A 638 17.41 4.40 -39.83
N ARG A 639 18.01 3.53 -40.65
CA ARG A 639 17.26 2.56 -41.45
C ARG A 639 16.48 1.56 -40.59
N GLU A 640 17.10 1.06 -39.50
CA GLU A 640 16.43 0.15 -38.60
C GLU A 640 15.34 0.85 -37.77
N ALA A 641 15.55 2.09 -37.33
CA ALA A 641 14.54 2.91 -36.66
C ALA A 641 13.28 3.10 -37.55
N ASP A 642 13.50 3.39 -38.83
CA ASP A 642 12.43 3.49 -39.86
C ASP A 642 11.66 2.17 -40.00
N ARG A 643 12.38 1.05 -40.10
CA ARG A 643 11.82 -0.30 -40.19
C ARG A 643 10.99 -0.65 -38.97
N GLU A 644 11.46 -0.30 -37.77
CA GLU A 644 10.76 -0.53 -36.50
C GLU A 644 9.70 0.56 -36.15
N ARG A 645 9.48 1.51 -37.08
CA ARG A 645 8.58 2.66 -36.93
C ARG A 645 8.89 3.48 -35.68
N LEU A 646 10.14 3.86 -35.53
CA LEU A 646 10.62 4.79 -34.54
C LEU A 646 10.97 6.11 -35.21
N GLY A 647 10.52 7.23 -34.66
CA GLY A 647 10.98 8.55 -35.10
C GLY A 647 12.47 8.71 -34.77
N THR A 648 13.18 9.52 -35.52
CA THR A 648 14.59 9.80 -35.29
C THR A 648 14.82 11.27 -35.05
N LEU A 649 15.56 11.61 -33.99
CA LEU A 649 16.05 12.94 -33.66
C LEU A 649 17.57 12.90 -33.72
N LEU A 650 18.17 13.50 -34.75
CA LEU A 650 19.61 13.67 -34.86
C LEU A 650 19.99 15.07 -34.35
N TYR A 651 20.59 15.13 -33.18
CA TYR A 651 20.98 16.36 -32.49
C TYR A 651 22.40 16.77 -32.86
N ALA A 652 22.57 17.93 -33.47
CA ALA A 652 23.84 18.50 -33.87
C ALA A 652 24.11 19.81 -33.11
N PRO A 653 24.77 19.73 -31.92
CA PRO A 653 25.05 20.92 -31.13
C PRO A 653 26.10 21.82 -31.79
N HIS A 654 25.88 23.13 -31.75
CA HIS A 654 26.92 24.08 -32.15
C HIS A 654 27.97 24.19 -31.04
N PRO A 655 29.29 24.06 -31.35
CA PRO A 655 30.32 23.97 -30.32
C PRO A 655 30.42 25.16 -29.36
N GLN A 656 30.05 26.36 -29.81
CA GLN A 656 30.11 27.60 -29.00
C GLN A 656 28.75 28.06 -28.55
N ALA A 657 27.73 28.03 -29.39
CA ALA A 657 26.40 28.53 -29.11
C ALA A 657 25.59 27.57 -28.20
N ALA A 658 25.88 26.25 -28.24
CA ALA A 658 25.10 25.23 -27.53
C ALA A 658 23.59 25.40 -27.75
N LEU A 659 22.76 25.50 -26.68
CA LEU A 659 21.33 25.75 -26.77
C LEU A 659 20.96 27.24 -26.65
N GLY A 660 21.92 28.16 -26.74
CA GLY A 660 21.70 29.59 -26.68
C GLY A 660 20.93 30.04 -25.42
N GLN A 661 20.00 30.98 -25.61
CA GLN A 661 19.14 31.51 -24.54
C GLN A 661 17.82 30.73 -24.39
N GLN A 662 17.56 29.74 -25.24
CA GLN A 662 16.32 28.96 -25.27
C GLN A 662 15.05 29.80 -25.48
N GLN A 663 15.15 30.85 -26.27
CA GLN A 663 14.05 31.81 -26.49
C GLN A 663 13.42 31.69 -27.89
N THR A 664 14.12 31.07 -28.86
CA THR A 664 13.65 31.02 -30.25
C THR A 664 13.92 29.69 -30.91
N ILE A 665 12.92 29.15 -31.61
CA ILE A 665 12.99 27.89 -32.35
C ILE A 665 12.46 28.10 -33.76
N ASN A 666 13.26 27.77 -34.78
CA ASN A 666 12.85 27.77 -36.16
C ASN A 666 12.63 26.36 -36.66
N VAL A 667 11.42 26.05 -37.14
CA VAL A 667 11.10 24.77 -37.79
C VAL A 667 11.03 25.00 -39.30
N TRP A 668 11.89 24.35 -40.04
CA TRP A 668 11.99 24.48 -41.47
C TRP A 668 11.11 23.46 -42.20
N ILE A 669 10.20 24.00 -43.02
CA ILE A 669 9.24 23.23 -43.79
C ILE A 669 9.70 23.23 -45.24
N ARG A 670 9.85 22.04 -45.82
CA ARG A 670 10.29 21.86 -47.22
C ARG A 670 9.23 22.41 -48.17
N ASP A 671 9.68 22.97 -49.30
CA ASP A 671 8.81 23.34 -50.42
C ASP A 671 7.92 22.18 -50.85
N ARG A 672 6.64 22.41 -50.97
CA ARG A 672 5.61 21.44 -51.36
C ARG A 672 4.93 21.82 -52.69
N SER A 673 5.51 22.76 -53.41
CA SER A 673 4.97 23.20 -54.72
C SER A 673 4.74 22.02 -55.68
N PRO A 674 3.62 22.01 -56.41
CA PRO A 674 2.50 22.91 -56.38
C PRO A 674 1.39 22.48 -55.36
N ASP A 675 1.58 21.43 -54.60
CA ASP A 675 0.56 20.69 -53.87
C ASP A 675 0.55 21.04 -52.37
N TRP A 676 0.13 22.28 -52.02
CA TRP A 676 0.02 22.83 -50.67
C TRP A 676 -1.21 22.29 -49.93
N ARG A 677 -1.44 20.97 -49.96
CA ARG A 677 -2.56 20.34 -49.26
C ARG A 677 -2.21 19.87 -47.86
N ILE A 678 -3.10 20.14 -46.91
CA ILE A 678 -3.03 19.63 -45.56
C ILE A 678 -3.81 18.31 -45.51
N SER A 679 -3.16 17.23 -45.13
CA SER A 679 -3.75 15.94 -44.80
C SER A 679 -3.54 15.62 -43.33
N MET A 680 -4.24 14.64 -42.78
CA MET A 680 -4.10 14.21 -41.37
C MET A 680 -2.67 13.76 -41.01
N GLN A 681 -1.90 13.36 -42.00
CA GLN A 681 -0.44 13.10 -41.87
C GLN A 681 0.27 14.03 -42.82
N ILE A 682 1.16 14.86 -42.30
CA ILE A 682 1.83 15.89 -43.10
C ILE A 682 3.11 15.36 -43.75
N GLY A 683 3.44 14.09 -43.51
CA GLY A 683 4.60 13.37 -44.09
C GLY A 683 5.95 13.99 -43.75
N ASN A 684 6.69 13.32 -42.92
CA ASN A 684 8.02 13.72 -42.39
C ASN A 684 8.10 15.14 -41.80
N LEU A 685 6.98 15.63 -41.23
CA LEU A 685 6.91 16.94 -40.62
C LEU A 685 6.20 16.91 -39.26
N ASP A 686 5.36 15.88 -39.02
CA ASP A 686 4.56 15.78 -37.82
C ASP A 686 5.42 15.76 -36.54
N LEU A 687 6.46 14.92 -36.49
CA LEU A 687 7.37 14.86 -35.36
C LEU A 687 8.16 16.16 -35.14
N ALA A 688 8.61 16.80 -36.25
CA ALA A 688 9.36 18.06 -36.17
C ALA A 688 8.50 19.18 -35.56
N LEU A 689 7.22 19.28 -35.94
CA LEU A 689 6.27 20.23 -35.37
C LEU A 689 5.97 19.93 -33.90
N LEU A 690 5.71 18.66 -33.56
CA LEU A 690 5.42 18.25 -32.19
C LEU A 690 6.61 18.51 -31.24
N ILE A 691 7.84 18.19 -31.65
CA ILE A 691 9.05 18.45 -30.89
C ILE A 691 9.31 19.96 -30.78
N GLY A 692 9.21 20.72 -31.88
CA GLY A 692 9.38 22.18 -31.89
C GLY A 692 8.41 22.86 -30.95
N TYR A 693 7.13 22.52 -31.03
CA TYR A 693 6.09 23.07 -30.15
C TYR A 693 6.29 22.66 -28.68
N LYS A 694 6.67 21.41 -28.42
CA LYS A 694 6.95 20.92 -27.07
C LYS A 694 8.12 21.67 -26.43
N LEU A 695 9.21 21.85 -27.18
CA LEU A 695 10.36 22.61 -26.70
C LEU A 695 10.01 24.09 -26.50
N ALA A 696 9.23 24.68 -27.42
CA ALA A 696 8.78 26.06 -27.28
C ALA A 696 7.95 26.26 -26.01
N GLN A 697 7.05 25.33 -25.69
CA GLN A 697 6.28 25.38 -24.44
C GLN A 697 7.18 25.24 -23.17
N ASN A 698 8.17 24.32 -23.19
CA ASN A 698 9.01 24.09 -22.03
C ASN A 698 10.06 25.17 -21.81
N TRP A 699 10.45 25.89 -22.86
CA TRP A 699 11.39 27.02 -22.82
C TRP A 699 10.71 28.39 -22.71
N ASP A 700 9.39 28.47 -22.87
CA ASP A 700 8.65 29.72 -23.07
C ASP A 700 9.20 30.49 -24.28
N ALA A 701 9.48 29.76 -25.37
CA ALA A 701 10.19 30.24 -26.54
C ALA A 701 9.24 30.57 -27.69
N GLN A 702 9.66 31.53 -28.55
CA GLN A 702 8.98 31.86 -29.80
C GLN A 702 9.21 30.77 -30.82
N LEU A 703 8.16 30.11 -31.28
CA LEU A 703 8.18 29.12 -32.36
C LEU A 703 7.97 29.84 -33.70
N ARG A 704 8.81 29.56 -34.69
CA ARG A 704 8.65 30.04 -36.08
C ARG A 704 8.60 28.87 -37.04
N LEU A 705 7.62 28.85 -37.91
CA LEU A 705 7.50 27.93 -39.05
C LEU A 705 7.95 28.64 -40.31
N ILE A 706 9.02 28.17 -40.91
CA ILE A 706 9.65 28.84 -42.05
C ILE A 706 9.60 27.90 -43.25
N THR A 707 9.17 28.42 -44.40
CA THR A 707 9.29 27.75 -45.69
C THR A 707 9.89 28.68 -46.74
N VAL A 708 10.72 28.11 -47.60
CA VAL A 708 11.33 28.82 -48.72
C VAL A 708 10.78 28.21 -49.99
N VAL A 709 10.31 29.04 -50.93
CA VAL A 709 9.76 28.61 -52.22
C VAL A 709 10.62 29.16 -53.36
N ASP A 710 10.85 28.35 -54.39
CA ASP A 710 11.64 28.70 -55.55
C ASP A 710 10.83 29.56 -56.54
N ASN A 711 9.51 29.55 -56.51
CA ASN A 711 8.63 30.29 -57.36
C ASN A 711 7.86 31.38 -56.59
N SER A 712 7.93 32.64 -57.09
CA SER A 712 7.24 33.78 -56.49
C SER A 712 5.72 33.59 -56.38
N ASP A 713 5.12 32.89 -57.39
CA ASP A 713 3.66 32.70 -57.45
C ASP A 713 3.15 31.73 -56.37
N GLU A 714 4.01 30.88 -55.85
CA GLU A 714 3.70 29.90 -54.78
C GLU A 714 3.82 30.49 -53.37
N LYS A 715 4.39 31.69 -53.20
CA LYS A 715 4.60 32.31 -51.89
C LYS A 715 3.30 32.48 -51.12
N ALA A 716 2.24 32.95 -51.80
CA ALA A 716 0.93 33.14 -51.17
C ALA A 716 0.30 31.81 -50.72
N ASN A 717 0.41 30.75 -51.53
CA ASN A 717 -0.06 29.42 -51.23
C ASN A 717 0.72 28.80 -50.05
N ALA A 718 2.01 29.00 -50.01
CA ALA A 718 2.86 28.57 -48.95
C ALA A 718 2.53 29.25 -47.60
N GLN A 719 2.28 30.57 -47.64
CA GLN A 719 1.87 31.31 -46.44
C GLN A 719 0.49 30.84 -45.91
N ASP A 720 -0.52 30.70 -46.79
CA ASP A 720 -1.83 30.19 -46.44
C ASP A 720 -1.76 28.74 -45.86
N PHE A 721 -0.86 27.90 -46.41
CA PHE A 721 -0.59 26.58 -45.87
C PHE A 721 -0.02 26.64 -44.44
N LEU A 722 0.99 27.49 -44.19
CA LEU A 722 1.58 27.64 -42.85
C LEU A 722 0.55 28.18 -41.84
N ASP A 723 -0.24 29.18 -42.21
CA ASP A 723 -1.26 29.75 -41.34
C ASP A 723 -2.35 28.73 -40.98
N LYS A 724 -2.81 27.95 -41.96
CA LYS A 724 -3.73 26.82 -41.71
C LYS A 724 -3.11 25.72 -40.86
N LEU A 725 -1.81 25.45 -41.05
CA LEU A 725 -1.09 24.47 -40.26
C LEU A 725 -1.03 24.87 -38.80
N VAL A 726 -0.77 26.15 -38.50
CA VAL A 726 -0.76 26.69 -37.13
C VAL A 726 -2.16 26.63 -36.52
N ASP A 727 -3.20 26.96 -37.27
CA ASP A 727 -4.59 26.93 -36.78
C ASP A 727 -5.07 25.49 -36.49
N LEU A 728 -4.90 24.58 -37.44
CA LEU A 728 -5.33 23.18 -37.29
C LEU A 728 -4.52 22.42 -36.25
N GLY A 729 -3.19 22.67 -36.21
CA GLY A 729 -2.29 22.07 -35.21
C GLY A 729 -2.40 22.73 -33.83
N ARG A 730 -3.13 23.83 -33.71
CA ARG A 730 -3.30 24.61 -32.46
C ARG A 730 -1.98 25.08 -31.85
N PHE A 731 -1.01 25.45 -32.71
CA PHE A 731 0.29 25.95 -32.27
C PHE A 731 0.18 27.41 -31.84
N SER A 732 -0.42 27.65 -30.67
CA SER A 732 -0.70 29.00 -30.17
C SER A 732 0.58 29.82 -30.09
N GLY A 733 0.59 31.00 -30.74
CA GLY A 733 1.73 31.94 -30.70
C GLY A 733 2.84 31.63 -31.69
N ALA A 734 2.71 30.63 -32.56
CA ALA A 734 3.68 30.36 -33.60
C ALA A 734 3.63 31.43 -34.71
N GLU A 735 4.79 31.90 -35.12
CA GLU A 735 4.98 32.84 -36.25
C GLU A 735 5.18 32.05 -37.55
N THR A 736 4.58 32.48 -38.63
CA THR A 736 4.68 31.83 -39.96
C THR A 736 5.43 32.75 -40.95
N VAL A 737 6.38 32.18 -41.68
CA VAL A 737 7.23 32.92 -42.61
C VAL A 737 7.40 32.16 -43.91
N ALA A 738 6.76 32.59 -44.99
CA ALA A 738 7.01 32.09 -46.34
C ALA A 738 7.84 33.08 -47.15
N VAL A 739 8.96 32.63 -47.74
CA VAL A 739 9.87 33.50 -48.46
C VAL A 739 10.14 32.93 -49.85
N HIS A 740 10.17 33.78 -50.85
CA HIS A 740 10.69 33.44 -52.16
C HIS A 740 12.17 33.75 -52.22
N ALA A 741 13.01 32.71 -52.24
CA ALA A 741 14.46 32.83 -52.32
C ALA A 741 15.09 31.44 -52.65
N ASP A 742 16.38 31.40 -52.98
CA ASP A 742 17.14 30.18 -52.93
C ASP A 742 17.38 29.76 -51.48
N PHE A 743 17.07 28.50 -51.12
CA PHE A 743 17.17 27.99 -49.77
C PHE A 743 18.57 28.20 -49.15
N ASN A 744 19.65 27.85 -49.86
CA ASN A 744 21.01 27.96 -49.31
C ASN A 744 21.43 29.43 -49.06
N THR A 745 20.86 30.37 -49.81
CA THR A 745 21.09 31.78 -49.61
C THR A 745 20.28 32.33 -48.43
N TYR A 746 18.99 32.00 -48.36
CA TYR A 746 18.12 32.48 -47.31
C TYR A 746 18.44 31.96 -45.93
N VAL A 747 18.94 30.70 -45.80
CA VAL A 747 19.31 30.12 -44.47
C VAL A 747 20.35 31.01 -43.76
N LYS A 748 21.23 31.70 -44.49
CA LYS A 748 22.22 32.63 -43.91
C LYS A 748 21.61 33.91 -43.40
N ASP A 749 20.55 34.36 -44.06
CA ASP A 749 19.87 35.63 -43.77
C ASP A 749 18.60 35.40 -42.90
N ALA A 750 18.31 34.18 -42.54
CA ALA A 750 17.12 33.80 -41.77
C ALA A 750 17.15 34.41 -40.35
N PRO A 751 15.99 34.65 -39.73
CA PRO A 751 15.94 35.09 -38.35
C PRO A 751 16.73 34.14 -37.43
N ARG A 752 17.62 34.68 -36.61
CA ARG A 752 18.41 33.92 -35.65
C ARG A 752 17.51 33.11 -34.70
N ALA A 753 17.93 31.90 -34.39
CA ALA A 753 17.26 31.04 -33.44
C ALA A 753 18.28 30.25 -32.62
N ASP A 754 17.86 29.87 -31.39
CA ASP A 754 18.68 29.04 -30.51
C ASP A 754 18.68 27.59 -30.96
N LEU A 755 17.61 27.19 -31.67
CA LEU A 755 17.48 25.84 -32.25
C LEU A 755 16.81 25.93 -33.63
N HIS A 756 17.42 25.30 -34.61
CA HIS A 756 16.84 25.04 -35.93
C HIS A 756 16.43 23.59 -36.05
N ILE A 757 15.19 23.32 -36.46
CA ILE A 757 14.68 21.98 -36.71
C ILE A 757 14.44 21.76 -38.19
N PHE A 758 15.10 20.76 -38.78
CA PHE A 758 15.01 20.41 -40.20
C PHE A 758 14.45 18.97 -40.37
N GLY A 759 13.81 18.69 -41.45
CA GLY A 759 13.45 17.33 -41.84
C GLY A 759 14.69 16.51 -42.24
N LEU A 760 14.75 15.24 -41.82
CA LEU A 760 15.81 14.26 -42.19
C LEU A 760 15.34 13.42 -43.36
N LEU A 761 16.15 13.36 -44.43
CA LEU A 761 15.86 12.55 -45.62
C LEU A 761 16.19 11.06 -45.39
N PRO A 762 15.57 10.12 -46.16
CA PRO A 762 15.84 8.71 -46.05
C PRO A 762 17.29 8.32 -46.31
N ASP A 763 17.86 8.90 -47.34
CA ASP A 763 19.28 8.75 -47.69
C ASP A 763 20.04 9.92 -47.06
N LEU A 764 20.54 9.68 -45.87
CA LEU A 764 21.22 10.68 -45.05
C LEU A 764 22.59 10.99 -45.63
N ASP A 765 22.74 12.23 -46.16
CA ASP A 765 24.02 12.85 -46.44
C ASP A 765 24.42 13.70 -45.23
N PHE A 766 25.48 13.30 -44.52
CA PHE A 766 25.95 14.01 -43.31
C PHE A 766 26.56 15.38 -43.65
N ASP A 767 26.91 15.67 -44.90
CA ASP A 767 27.37 16.98 -45.35
C ASP A 767 26.28 18.07 -45.16
N PHE A 768 25.02 17.69 -45.33
CA PHE A 768 23.91 18.63 -45.13
C PHE A 768 23.79 19.06 -43.66
N PRO A 769 23.68 18.19 -42.63
CA PRO A 769 23.71 18.57 -41.24
C PRO A 769 24.91 19.44 -40.84
N HIS A 770 26.12 19.05 -41.25
CA HIS A 770 27.32 19.85 -40.94
C HIS A 770 27.27 21.26 -41.55
N ARG A 771 26.83 21.40 -42.77
CA ARG A 771 26.66 22.71 -43.42
C ARG A 771 25.61 23.55 -42.70
N MET A 772 24.49 22.94 -42.29
CA MET A 772 23.41 23.72 -41.61
C MET A 772 23.87 24.29 -40.28
N VAL A 773 24.57 23.50 -39.44
CA VAL A 773 25.12 24.01 -38.17
C VAL A 773 26.11 25.17 -38.42
N GLN A 774 26.99 25.06 -39.42
CA GLN A 774 27.92 26.12 -39.74
C GLN A 774 27.24 27.35 -40.35
N THR A 775 26.21 27.13 -41.19
CA THR A 775 25.52 28.22 -41.90
C THR A 775 24.61 29.01 -41.02
N THR A 776 23.92 28.37 -40.09
CA THR A 776 23.00 29.03 -39.12
C THR A 776 23.72 29.56 -37.90
N ASP A 777 24.99 29.19 -37.69
CA ASP A 777 25.77 29.50 -36.48
C ASP A 777 25.00 29.15 -35.17
N SER A 778 24.23 28.07 -35.20
CA SER A 778 23.31 27.61 -34.15
C SER A 778 23.20 26.10 -34.08
N THR A 779 22.68 25.62 -32.96
CA THR A 779 22.37 24.21 -32.80
C THR A 779 21.24 23.79 -33.73
N CYS A 780 21.41 22.62 -34.36
CA CYS A 780 20.42 22.06 -35.26
C CYS A 780 19.93 20.70 -34.79
N MET A 781 18.68 20.38 -35.11
CA MET A 781 18.08 19.07 -34.92
C MET A 781 17.46 18.61 -36.25
N PHE A 782 17.80 17.39 -36.66
CA PHE A 782 17.26 16.80 -37.88
C PHE A 782 16.29 15.69 -37.49
N VAL A 783 15.06 15.78 -37.99
CA VAL A 783 13.93 14.98 -37.49
C VAL A 783 13.35 14.15 -38.62
N ARG A 784 13.10 12.87 -38.34
CA ARG A 784 12.38 11.95 -39.19
C ARG A 784 11.22 11.32 -38.47
N ASP A 785 10.04 11.37 -39.07
CA ASP A 785 8.82 10.80 -38.52
C ASP A 785 8.81 9.27 -38.55
N SER A 786 8.13 8.64 -37.62
CA SER A 786 7.84 7.19 -37.63
C SER A 786 6.59 6.86 -38.48
N GLY A 787 5.81 7.87 -38.84
CA GLY A 787 4.48 7.73 -39.47
C GLY A 787 3.37 7.34 -38.49
N LEU A 788 3.63 7.41 -37.16
CA LEU A 788 2.64 7.17 -36.09
C LEU A 788 2.28 8.45 -35.34
N GLU A 789 2.98 9.52 -35.61
CA GLU A 789 2.73 10.87 -35.10
C GLU A 789 1.69 11.59 -35.96
N SER A 790 0.91 12.46 -35.33
CA SER A 790 0.07 13.43 -36.03
C SER A 790 0.06 14.75 -35.28
N ALA A 791 0.56 15.79 -35.92
CA ALA A 791 0.56 17.14 -35.39
C ALA A 791 -0.85 17.77 -35.42
N LEU A 792 -1.78 17.16 -36.14
CA LEU A 792 -3.15 17.66 -36.35
C LEU A 792 -4.22 16.87 -35.58
N ALA A 793 -3.86 15.81 -34.83
CA ALA A 793 -4.81 14.90 -34.17
C ALA A 793 -5.47 15.46 -32.92
#